data_c5a03817abdb67de67aea7b4fcac8478
#
_entry.id   c5a03817abdb67de67aea7b4fcac8478
#
_cell.length_a   1.000
_cell.length_b   1.000
_cell.length_c   1.000
_cell.angle_alpha   90.00
_cell.angle_beta   90.00
_cell.angle_gamma   90.00
#
_symmetry.space_group_name_H-M   'P 1'
#
loop_
_entity.id
_entity.type
_entity.pdbx_description
1 polymer ?
#
loop_
_entity_poly.entity_id
_entity_poly.type
_entity_poly.pdbx_seq_one_letter_code
_entity_poly.pdbx_strand_id
1 'polypeptide(L)'
;MGFERARPRFTTVVAVLAVWLWTATARADPYAEQLAVSHARELGLARSTSWRRLLFYRPGAQGSWESHVAGSDFFLAANGKNEPVAELEATLAAFFLPFVAGSEDKHAICRFPARYHWLNAQLHIESALLEPPRCPAVERFVEELDAESASFVYASDFLDNPVSALGHAFLRVKKRQRGNVSVVDVEASDHGIDYSAAADTKNVLLYVWKGLTGQFPGAFRVRSYEEMLRNYAGYEDRDLWQYDLALSPAEMELLVLHLWELSRARLDYYYLTENCAFQVLAVLDAAAPRLALADRVKTAVLPLDAVKAVHDTPGLVRGVIYRPSVRSLLEDTLEKLEPGERSIVKTLMKNSDAVLPRGMSDASAARVLEAAALAVDARWSSGMMDGKNPQAIRARARLVERRQAITSVPPAPRMSEAPRDKEPHKSHDSMRVLLGTGMTSQYDTGFATLGYRLVLHDLADPPDGEPELLQLQFLDTRLRYDYGRRLLTVDSVTFAELMALKPLTRFAKEPSWRVRAFGARLHDRGAPDVFGHGLDASIGGTLATDNQHAAIFLMADTYVQFSAALDGIGGTFVRVGVGPYGGMRVRLPGATVASVTGSVSYLPGQGLAGTFDLRAILRTRLAPNVAMGFEGAHQPRNYEAQLASYLYF
;
A
#
# COMPACT_ATOMS: atom_id res chain seq x y z
N MET A 1 76.80 73.88 15.88
CA MET A 1 77.05 74.62 14.64
C MET A 1 76.82 73.66 13.51
N GLY A 2 75.74 73.63 12.85
CA GLY A 2 75.40 72.73 11.77
C GLY A 2 74.19 73.28 11.05
N PHE A 3 74.35 73.75 9.87
CA PHE A 3 73.30 74.25 9.01
C PHE A 3 72.58 73.09 8.33
N GLU A 4 71.32 72.96 8.59
CA GLU A 4 70.46 72.05 7.79
C GLU A 4 69.94 72.80 6.57
N ARG A 5 70.15 72.23 5.42
CA ARG A 5 69.55 72.67 4.17
C ARG A 5 68.27 71.91 3.93
N ALA A 6 67.14 72.54 3.86
CA ALA A 6 65.86 72.05 3.44
C ALA A 6 65.88 71.65 1.93
N ARG A 7 65.36 70.46 1.59
CA ARG A 7 65.06 70.07 0.22
C ARG A 7 63.51 70.08 0.03
N PRO A 8 62.99 70.52 -1.10
CA PRO A 8 61.57 70.60 -1.33
C PRO A 8 61.02 69.18 -1.61
N ARG A 9 59.92 68.82 -0.99
CA ARG A 9 59.14 67.58 -1.27
C ARG A 9 58.27 67.84 -2.48
N PHE A 10 58.53 67.10 -3.55
CA PHE A 10 57.61 66.87 -4.67
C PHE A 10 56.45 65.97 -4.22
N THR A 11 55.26 66.55 -4.10
CA THR A 11 54.02 65.82 -3.87
C THR A 11 53.50 65.25 -5.21
N THR A 12 53.71 63.95 -5.42
CA THR A 12 53.14 63.25 -6.56
C THR A 12 51.69 62.92 -6.22
N VAL A 13 50.76 63.60 -6.88
CA VAL A 13 49.32 63.30 -6.83
C VAL A 13 49.07 62.04 -7.68
N VAL A 14 48.89 60.92 -7.01
CA VAL A 14 48.41 59.69 -7.65
C VAL A 14 46.89 59.80 -7.74
N ALA A 15 46.41 60.05 -8.95
CA ALA A 15 44.97 59.96 -9.26
C ALA A 15 44.59 58.50 -9.30
N VAL A 16 43.97 57.99 -8.25
CA VAL A 16 43.32 56.68 -8.22
C VAL A 16 42.01 56.80 -9.02
N LEU A 17 42.07 56.41 -10.29
CA LEU A 17 40.87 56.11 -11.08
C LEU A 17 40.22 54.87 -10.48
N ALA A 18 39.21 55.04 -9.63
CA ALA A 18 38.31 54.01 -9.21
C ALA A 18 37.43 53.64 -10.42
N VAL A 19 37.85 52.64 -11.15
CA VAL A 19 37.02 51.95 -12.15
C VAL A 19 35.96 51.17 -11.36
N TRP A 20 34.80 51.75 -11.24
CA TRP A 20 33.60 51.05 -10.83
C TRP A 20 33.27 50.05 -11.92
N LEU A 21 33.78 48.81 -11.76
CA LEU A 21 33.22 47.66 -12.45
C LEU A 21 31.78 47.50 -11.95
N TRP A 22 30.85 48.09 -12.63
CA TRP A 22 29.46 47.65 -12.59
C TRP A 22 29.45 46.21 -13.08
N THR A 23 29.55 45.29 -12.18
CA THR A 23 29.02 43.96 -12.44
C THR A 23 27.52 44.18 -12.63
N ALA A 24 27.10 44.27 -13.88
CA ALA A 24 25.71 44.15 -14.24
C ALA A 24 25.29 42.74 -13.80
N THR A 25 24.83 42.61 -12.55
CA THR A 25 23.95 41.53 -12.19
C THR A 25 22.76 41.69 -13.13
N ALA A 26 22.62 40.78 -14.09
CA ALA A 26 21.48 40.74 -14.98
C ALA A 26 20.24 40.68 -14.09
N ARG A 27 19.66 41.83 -13.81
CA ARG A 27 18.40 41.93 -13.09
C ARG A 27 17.35 41.44 -14.07
N ALA A 28 16.59 40.43 -13.70
CA ALA A 28 15.42 40.04 -14.46
C ALA A 28 14.60 41.30 -14.75
N ASP A 29 14.08 41.41 -15.95
CA ASP A 29 13.28 42.57 -16.35
C ASP A 29 12.00 42.59 -15.48
N PRO A 30 11.81 43.57 -14.56
CA PRO A 30 10.62 43.66 -13.73
C PRO A 30 9.32 43.76 -14.56
N TYR A 31 9.43 44.25 -15.79
CA TYR A 31 8.30 44.33 -16.72
C TYR A 31 7.90 42.94 -17.22
N ALA A 32 8.87 42.06 -17.52
CA ALA A 32 8.61 40.67 -17.94
C ALA A 32 7.93 39.86 -16.84
N GLU A 33 8.37 39.99 -15.58
CA GLU A 33 7.70 39.38 -14.42
C GLU A 33 6.25 39.84 -14.28
N GLN A 34 6.02 41.16 -14.27
CA GLN A 34 4.67 41.73 -14.16
C GLN A 34 3.75 41.30 -15.30
N LEU A 35 4.28 41.22 -16.51
CA LEU A 35 3.53 40.75 -17.69
C LEU A 35 3.13 39.26 -17.53
N ALA A 36 4.03 38.39 -17.08
CA ALA A 36 3.75 36.99 -16.84
C ALA A 36 2.70 36.80 -15.75
N VAL A 37 2.81 37.54 -14.64
CA VAL A 37 1.84 37.50 -13.53
C VAL A 37 0.46 38.02 -13.97
N SER A 38 0.39 39.13 -14.72
CA SER A 38 -0.89 39.65 -15.21
C SER A 38 -1.57 38.67 -16.19
N HIS A 39 -0.82 38.10 -17.12
CA HIS A 39 -1.32 37.10 -18.05
C HIS A 39 -1.79 35.83 -17.34
N ALA A 40 -1.06 35.34 -16.32
CA ALA A 40 -1.48 34.20 -15.50
C ALA A 40 -2.80 34.47 -14.74
N ARG A 41 -3.02 35.71 -14.28
CA ARG A 41 -4.29 36.14 -13.65
C ARG A 41 -5.43 36.20 -14.65
N GLU A 42 -5.20 36.75 -15.86
CA GLU A 42 -6.19 36.82 -16.94
C GLU A 42 -6.64 35.43 -17.36
N LEU A 43 -5.71 34.47 -17.49
CA LEU A 43 -6.00 33.08 -17.81
C LEU A 43 -6.56 32.29 -16.61
N GLY A 44 -6.56 32.85 -15.39
CA GLY A 44 -7.06 32.19 -14.19
C GLY A 44 -6.26 30.94 -13.78
N LEU A 45 -4.96 30.87 -14.09
CA LEU A 45 -4.14 29.66 -13.96
C LEU A 45 -4.09 29.12 -12.52
N ALA A 46 -4.11 30.01 -11.49
CA ALA A 46 -4.16 29.59 -10.09
C ALA A 46 -5.41 28.79 -9.72
N ARG A 47 -6.50 28.94 -10.48
CA ARG A 47 -7.75 28.21 -10.30
C ARG A 47 -7.84 26.94 -11.13
N SER A 48 -6.86 26.71 -12.02
CA SER A 48 -6.85 25.52 -12.87
C SER A 48 -6.63 24.24 -12.06
N THR A 49 -7.20 23.16 -12.52
CA THR A 49 -7.00 21.83 -11.94
C THR A 49 -5.53 21.42 -11.98
N SER A 50 -4.83 21.73 -13.06
CA SER A 50 -3.41 21.39 -13.22
C SER A 50 -2.53 22.05 -12.16
N TRP A 51 -2.68 23.36 -11.92
CA TRP A 51 -1.93 24.07 -10.88
C TRP A 51 -2.18 23.47 -9.51
N ARG A 52 -3.46 23.26 -9.20
CA ARG A 52 -3.83 22.70 -7.89
C ARG A 52 -3.28 21.30 -7.67
N ARG A 53 -3.27 20.44 -8.71
CA ARG A 53 -2.73 19.08 -8.62
C ARG A 53 -1.20 19.06 -8.53
N LEU A 54 -0.50 19.92 -9.24
CA LEU A 54 0.96 20.07 -9.09
C LEU A 54 1.40 20.40 -7.66
N LEU A 55 0.56 21.11 -6.91
CA LEU A 55 0.85 21.49 -5.52
C LEU A 55 0.07 20.68 -4.48
N PHE A 56 -0.62 19.62 -4.91
CA PHE A 56 -1.42 18.76 -4.03
C PHE A 56 -2.47 19.51 -3.20
N TYR A 57 -3.07 20.57 -3.74
CA TYR A 57 -4.18 21.26 -3.09
C TYR A 57 -5.46 20.42 -3.11
N ARG A 58 -6.13 20.40 -1.97
CA ARG A 58 -7.48 19.85 -1.79
C ARG A 58 -8.44 20.92 -1.28
N PRO A 59 -9.75 20.75 -1.53
CA PRO A 59 -10.75 21.62 -0.89
C PRO A 59 -10.71 21.44 0.61
N GLY A 60 -10.54 22.55 1.33
CA GLY A 60 -10.68 22.64 2.78
C GLY A 60 -12.10 23.02 3.20
N ALA A 61 -12.29 23.26 4.49
CA ALA A 61 -13.55 23.74 5.02
C ALA A 61 -13.89 25.14 4.46
N GLN A 62 -15.20 25.39 4.23
CA GLN A 62 -15.72 26.69 3.78
C GLN A 62 -15.15 27.21 2.45
N GLY A 63 -14.71 26.32 1.55
CA GLY A 63 -14.20 26.70 0.25
C GLY A 63 -12.73 27.16 0.23
N SER A 64 -12.01 26.99 1.32
CA SER A 64 -10.56 27.18 1.40
C SER A 64 -9.82 26.07 0.62
N TRP A 65 -8.53 26.27 0.40
CA TRP A 65 -7.62 25.27 -0.18
C TRP A 65 -6.51 24.96 0.81
N GLU A 66 -6.06 23.71 0.84
CA GLU A 66 -4.92 23.30 1.64
C GLU A 66 -4.12 22.25 0.89
N SER A 67 -2.80 22.39 0.83
CA SER A 67 -1.91 21.39 0.25
C SER A 67 -1.58 20.30 1.25
N HIS A 68 -1.53 19.05 0.78
CA HIS A 68 -1.05 17.88 1.55
C HIS A 68 0.45 17.93 1.88
N VAL A 69 1.21 18.79 1.18
CA VAL A 69 2.64 18.92 1.43
C VAL A 69 2.85 19.62 2.77
N ALA A 70 3.58 18.98 3.68
CA ALA A 70 3.82 19.49 5.02
C ALA A 70 5.02 20.45 5.09
N GLY A 71 6.01 20.27 4.20
CA GLY A 71 7.23 21.09 4.19
C GLY A 71 6.99 22.50 3.66
N SER A 72 7.35 23.52 4.44
CA SER A 72 7.23 24.94 4.02
C SER A 72 8.18 25.30 2.88
N ASP A 73 9.25 24.57 2.68
CA ASP A 73 10.24 24.76 1.62
C ASP A 73 9.76 24.29 0.24
N PHE A 74 8.63 23.63 0.17
CA PHE A 74 7.93 23.32 -1.08
C PHE A 74 7.17 24.53 -1.65
N PHE A 75 6.89 25.53 -0.83
CA PHE A 75 6.17 26.74 -1.22
C PHE A 75 7.12 27.94 -1.29
N LEU A 76 6.83 28.86 -2.20
CA LEU A 76 7.56 30.09 -2.39
C LEU A 76 6.86 31.28 -1.74
N ALA A 77 5.52 31.26 -1.65
CA ALA A 77 4.76 32.20 -0.84
C ALA A 77 4.70 31.77 0.63
N ALA A 78 4.76 32.69 1.55
CA ALA A 78 4.67 32.41 2.99
C ALA A 78 3.36 31.70 3.40
N ASN A 79 2.26 31.99 2.71
CA ASN A 79 0.93 31.38 2.85
C ASN A 79 0.61 30.39 1.71
N GLY A 80 1.61 30.00 0.90
CA GLY A 80 1.45 29.17 -0.30
C GLY A 80 0.78 27.83 -0.04
N LYS A 81 0.92 27.28 1.18
CA LYS A 81 0.23 26.05 1.55
C LYS A 81 -1.30 26.13 1.44
N ASN A 82 -1.88 27.33 1.65
CA ASN A 82 -3.33 27.53 1.70
C ASN A 82 -3.85 28.46 0.60
N GLU A 83 -2.97 29.20 -0.08
CA GLU A 83 -3.34 30.23 -1.04
C GLU A 83 -2.73 29.95 -2.42
N PRO A 84 -3.43 29.20 -3.29
CA PRO A 84 -2.94 28.84 -4.63
C PRO A 84 -2.58 30.04 -5.51
N VAL A 85 -3.24 31.19 -5.33
CA VAL A 85 -2.99 32.42 -6.10
C VAL A 85 -1.65 33.03 -5.66
N ALA A 86 -1.45 33.18 -4.35
CA ALA A 86 -0.21 33.72 -3.80
C ALA A 86 1.01 32.86 -4.18
N GLU A 87 0.84 31.53 -4.15
CA GLU A 87 1.90 30.60 -4.54
C GLU A 87 2.25 30.69 -6.02
N LEU A 88 1.25 30.84 -6.91
CA LEU A 88 1.51 31.00 -8.34
C LEU A 88 2.28 32.29 -8.62
N GLU A 89 1.86 33.40 -8.02
CA GLU A 89 2.52 34.70 -8.21
C GLU A 89 3.95 34.69 -7.65
N ALA A 90 4.16 34.11 -6.47
CA ALA A 90 5.49 33.94 -5.90
C ALA A 90 6.38 33.00 -6.72
N THR A 91 5.80 31.96 -7.32
CA THR A 91 6.51 31.04 -8.21
C THR A 91 6.97 31.76 -9.47
N LEU A 92 6.09 32.52 -10.11
CA LEU A 92 6.47 33.33 -11.29
C LEU A 92 7.54 34.34 -10.92
N ALA A 93 7.37 35.14 -9.86
CA ALA A 93 8.37 36.11 -9.42
C ALA A 93 9.74 35.44 -9.18
N ALA A 94 9.78 34.28 -8.57
CA ALA A 94 11.00 33.54 -8.31
C ALA A 94 11.70 33.00 -9.56
N PHE A 95 10.96 32.73 -10.64
CA PHE A 95 11.54 32.31 -11.93
C PHE A 95 12.33 33.44 -12.61
N PHE A 96 11.92 34.69 -12.40
CA PHE A 96 12.61 35.87 -12.94
C PHE A 96 13.76 36.38 -12.05
N LEU A 97 14.07 35.73 -10.92
CA LEU A 97 15.24 36.08 -10.14
C LEU A 97 16.52 35.71 -10.91
N PRO A 98 17.61 36.51 -10.79
CA PRO A 98 18.87 36.17 -11.40
C PRO A 98 19.45 34.89 -10.79
N PHE A 99 19.98 33.97 -11.60
CA PHE A 99 20.70 32.83 -11.09
C PHE A 99 22.13 33.20 -10.73
N VAL A 100 22.68 32.49 -9.74
CA VAL A 100 24.05 32.67 -9.28
C VAL A 100 24.87 31.48 -9.78
N ALA A 101 25.90 31.76 -10.56
CA ALA A 101 26.79 30.74 -11.10
C ALA A 101 27.39 29.86 -9.97
N GLY A 102 27.31 28.54 -10.14
CA GLY A 102 27.71 27.55 -9.12
C GLY A 102 26.65 27.30 -8.04
N SER A 103 25.46 27.87 -8.17
CA SER A 103 24.30 27.65 -7.31
C SER A 103 23.01 27.46 -8.11
N GLU A 104 23.14 26.98 -9.33
CA GLU A 104 22.02 26.82 -10.29
C GLU A 104 20.89 25.97 -9.70
N ASP A 105 21.23 24.87 -9.01
CA ASP A 105 20.27 23.97 -8.37
C ASP A 105 19.41 24.64 -7.27
N LYS A 106 19.81 25.82 -6.79
CA LYS A 106 19.03 26.61 -5.83
C LYS A 106 18.00 27.53 -6.50
N HIS A 107 18.14 27.78 -7.81
CA HIS A 107 17.21 28.61 -8.54
C HIS A 107 15.81 27.96 -8.58
N ALA A 108 14.76 28.77 -8.55
CA ALA A 108 13.39 28.28 -8.50
C ALA A 108 13.03 27.37 -9.69
N ILE A 109 13.52 27.66 -10.89
CA ILE A 109 13.33 26.81 -12.08
C ILE A 109 13.93 25.42 -11.88
N CYS A 110 15.12 25.32 -11.29
CA CYS A 110 15.78 24.03 -11.05
C CYS A 110 15.22 23.27 -9.84
N ARG A 111 14.64 24.00 -8.88
CA ARG A 111 13.93 23.38 -7.75
C ARG A 111 12.55 22.87 -8.14
N PHE A 112 11.85 23.59 -9.00
CA PHE A 112 10.47 23.36 -9.38
C PHE A 112 10.31 23.28 -10.91
N PRO A 113 11.00 22.33 -11.57
CA PRO A 113 11.01 22.22 -13.02
C PRO A 113 9.65 21.82 -13.61
N ALA A 114 8.80 21.07 -12.88
CA ALA A 114 7.47 20.73 -13.34
C ALA A 114 6.54 21.95 -13.38
N ARG A 115 6.62 22.81 -12.35
CA ARG A 115 5.88 24.09 -12.33
C ARG A 115 6.35 24.99 -13.46
N TYR A 116 7.68 25.08 -13.68
CA TYR A 116 8.24 25.86 -14.78
C TYR A 116 7.78 25.32 -16.13
N HIS A 117 7.91 24.03 -16.38
CA HIS A 117 7.48 23.37 -17.62
C HIS A 117 6.00 23.66 -17.92
N TRP A 118 5.14 23.47 -16.91
CA TRP A 118 3.70 23.70 -17.07
C TRP A 118 3.38 25.19 -17.29
N LEU A 119 3.94 26.12 -16.49
CA LEU A 119 3.71 27.56 -16.64
C LEU A 119 4.25 28.08 -17.97
N ASN A 120 5.42 27.58 -18.41
CA ASN A 120 5.99 27.95 -19.70
C ASN A 120 5.09 27.54 -20.87
N ALA A 121 4.50 26.35 -20.79
CA ALA A 121 3.54 25.88 -21.80
C ALA A 121 2.26 26.72 -21.86
N GLN A 122 1.85 27.38 -20.76
CA GLN A 122 0.67 28.25 -20.70
C GLN A 122 0.97 29.70 -21.10
N LEU A 123 2.15 30.22 -20.74
CA LEU A 123 2.49 31.63 -20.80
C LEU A 123 3.55 31.96 -21.86
N HIS A 124 4.19 30.95 -22.45
CA HIS A 124 5.30 31.09 -23.41
C HIS A 124 6.44 31.97 -22.91
N ILE A 125 6.81 31.83 -21.62
CA ILE A 125 7.77 32.68 -20.91
C ILE A 125 9.14 32.61 -21.58
N GLU A 126 9.61 31.43 -21.94
CA GLU A 126 10.95 31.16 -22.46
C GLU A 126 11.22 31.84 -23.79
N SER A 127 10.25 31.88 -24.69
CA SER A 127 10.42 32.46 -26.03
C SER A 127 10.43 33.97 -26.06
N ALA A 128 9.88 34.63 -25.02
CA ALA A 128 9.62 36.06 -25.06
C ALA A 128 10.27 36.85 -23.91
N LEU A 129 10.48 36.24 -22.75
CA LEU A 129 10.71 36.98 -21.51
C LEU A 129 11.89 36.49 -20.67
N LEU A 130 12.33 35.24 -20.80
CA LEU A 130 13.28 34.62 -19.88
C LEU A 130 14.18 33.59 -20.58
N GLU A 131 15.49 33.68 -20.40
CA GLU A 131 16.44 32.63 -20.73
C GLU A 131 16.65 31.75 -19.47
N PRO A 132 16.16 30.49 -19.46
CA PRO A 132 16.23 29.65 -18.26
C PRO A 132 17.67 29.23 -17.96
N PRO A 133 18.06 29.13 -16.68
CA PRO A 133 19.34 28.57 -16.30
C PRO A 133 19.40 27.08 -16.66
N ARG A 134 20.61 26.59 -16.94
CA ARG A 134 20.84 25.13 -17.00
C ARG A 134 20.69 24.53 -15.60
N CYS A 135 20.05 23.36 -15.52
CA CYS A 135 19.78 22.67 -14.27
C CYS A 135 20.48 21.30 -14.25
N PRO A 136 21.81 21.22 -14.02
CA PRO A 136 22.57 19.98 -14.23
C PRO A 136 22.11 18.82 -13.35
N ALA A 137 21.56 19.07 -12.18
CA ALA A 137 21.05 18.02 -11.31
C ALA A 137 19.69 17.47 -11.82
N VAL A 138 18.83 18.34 -12.36
CA VAL A 138 17.57 17.91 -13.01
C VAL A 138 17.87 17.13 -14.29
N GLU A 139 18.80 17.66 -15.13
CA GLU A 139 19.22 17.01 -16.37
C GLU A 139 19.70 15.58 -16.09
N ARG A 140 20.60 15.40 -15.10
CA ARG A 140 21.08 14.07 -14.68
C ARG A 140 19.95 13.15 -14.18
N PHE A 141 19.02 13.67 -13.39
CA PHE A 141 17.89 12.89 -12.90
C PHE A 141 16.99 12.41 -14.05
N VAL A 142 16.70 13.27 -15.03
CA VAL A 142 15.93 12.92 -16.23
C VAL A 142 16.67 11.89 -17.09
N GLU A 143 17.99 12.06 -17.28
CA GLU A 143 18.84 11.12 -18.02
C GLU A 143 18.95 9.75 -17.30
N GLU A 144 19.04 9.73 -15.97
CA GLU A 144 19.11 8.50 -15.17
C GLU A 144 17.82 7.69 -15.32
N LEU A 145 16.66 8.34 -15.20
CA LEU A 145 15.37 7.68 -15.37
C LEU A 145 15.13 7.28 -16.82
N ASP A 146 15.55 8.07 -17.81
CA ASP A 146 15.36 7.88 -19.27
C ASP A 146 13.98 7.27 -19.58
N ALA A 147 12.93 7.89 -18.98
CA ALA A 147 11.60 7.33 -18.87
C ALA A 147 10.90 7.24 -20.24
N GLU A 148 10.43 6.06 -20.59
CA GLU A 148 9.61 5.81 -21.79
C GLU A 148 8.13 5.68 -21.45
N SER A 149 7.81 4.93 -20.40
CA SER A 149 6.44 4.67 -19.98
C SER A 149 6.39 4.36 -18.48
N ALA A 150 5.20 4.35 -17.91
CA ALA A 150 4.98 4.01 -16.50
C ALA A 150 3.92 2.92 -16.36
N SER A 151 4.02 2.18 -15.25
CA SER A 151 3.02 1.21 -14.83
C SER A 151 2.66 1.46 -13.37
N PHE A 152 1.39 1.35 -13.03
CA PHE A 152 0.94 1.26 -11.66
C PHE A 152 1.16 -0.18 -11.17
N VAL A 153 1.82 -0.37 -10.05
CA VAL A 153 2.11 -1.70 -9.50
C VAL A 153 1.44 -1.83 -8.13
N TYR A 154 0.68 -2.89 -7.98
CA TYR A 154 0.06 -3.29 -6.73
C TYR A 154 0.77 -4.55 -6.21
N ALA A 155 1.26 -4.51 -4.99
CA ALA A 155 1.73 -5.66 -4.24
C ALA A 155 0.64 -6.09 -3.26
N SER A 156 0.23 -7.36 -3.34
CA SER A 156 -0.85 -7.92 -2.53
C SER A 156 -0.58 -7.81 -1.03
N ASP A 157 -1.55 -8.10 -0.22
CA ASP A 157 -1.53 -7.99 1.22
C ASP A 157 -0.40 -8.81 1.86
N PHE A 158 0.19 -8.27 2.93
CA PHE A 158 1.26 -8.92 3.67
C PHE A 158 1.03 -8.77 5.18
N LEU A 159 0.48 -9.81 5.80
CA LEU A 159 0.06 -9.76 7.19
C LEU A 159 1.17 -9.85 8.24
N ASP A 160 2.37 -10.27 7.86
CA ASP A 160 3.50 -10.33 8.81
C ASP A 160 4.03 -8.93 9.18
N ASN A 161 3.54 -7.89 8.50
CA ASN A 161 3.79 -6.50 8.83
C ASN A 161 2.46 -5.72 8.83
N PRO A 162 2.04 -5.12 9.96
CA PRO A 162 0.77 -4.39 10.06
C PRO A 162 0.61 -3.25 9.04
N VAL A 163 1.70 -2.64 8.59
CA VAL A 163 1.68 -1.56 7.59
C VAL A 163 1.42 -2.08 6.19
N SER A 164 1.98 -3.23 5.88
CA SER A 164 1.85 -3.90 4.58
C SER A 164 0.61 -4.81 4.51
N ALA A 165 -0.14 -4.93 5.62
CA ALA A 165 -1.33 -5.75 5.71
C ALA A 165 -2.43 -5.32 4.73
N LEU A 166 -2.48 -4.04 4.37
CA LEU A 166 -3.45 -3.46 3.45
C LEU A 166 -3.01 -3.51 1.97
N GLY A 167 -1.89 -4.17 1.66
CA GLY A 167 -1.28 -4.08 0.34
C GLY A 167 -0.34 -2.87 0.21
N HIS A 168 0.28 -2.72 -0.96
CA HIS A 168 1.15 -1.58 -1.26
C HIS A 168 1.04 -1.20 -2.73
N ALA A 169 1.14 0.09 -3.03
CA ALA A 169 1.12 0.61 -4.39
C ALA A 169 2.33 1.49 -4.68
N PHE A 170 2.90 1.36 -5.88
CA PHE A 170 4.03 2.15 -6.34
C PHE A 170 4.03 2.25 -7.88
N LEU A 171 4.86 3.11 -8.46
CA LEU A 171 5.04 3.21 -9.91
C LEU A 171 6.30 2.47 -10.34
N ARG A 172 6.21 1.75 -11.45
CA ARG A 172 7.36 1.32 -12.25
C ARG A 172 7.53 2.32 -13.39
N VAL A 173 8.69 2.94 -13.50
CA VAL A 173 9.10 3.74 -14.64
C VAL A 173 9.98 2.86 -15.51
N LYS A 174 9.50 2.58 -16.72
CA LYS A 174 10.21 1.76 -17.70
C LYS A 174 11.20 2.64 -18.44
N LYS A 175 12.45 2.22 -18.45
CA LYS A 175 13.52 2.91 -19.14
C LYS A 175 13.44 2.67 -20.63
N ARG A 176 13.78 3.70 -21.43
CA ARG A 176 13.84 3.58 -22.89
C ARG A 176 14.85 2.55 -23.31
N GLN A 177 14.39 1.56 -24.07
CA GLN A 177 15.24 0.48 -24.53
C GLN A 177 16.00 0.89 -25.81
N ARG A 178 17.32 0.68 -25.80
CA ARG A 178 18.20 0.93 -26.96
C ARG A 178 18.85 -0.39 -27.36
N GLY A 179 18.37 -1.00 -28.45
CA GLY A 179 18.89 -2.27 -28.97
C GLY A 179 18.11 -3.51 -28.51
N ASN A 180 18.64 -4.68 -28.86
CA ASN A 180 17.98 -5.97 -28.55
C ASN A 180 18.41 -6.42 -27.14
N VAL A 181 17.63 -6.06 -26.12
CA VAL A 181 17.92 -6.34 -24.71
C VAL A 181 17.03 -7.48 -24.22
N SER A 182 17.54 -8.36 -23.36
CA SER A 182 16.72 -9.43 -22.77
C SER A 182 15.67 -8.86 -21.80
N VAL A 183 14.54 -9.54 -21.61
CA VAL A 183 13.49 -9.12 -20.67
C VAL A 183 14.03 -8.95 -19.24
N VAL A 184 14.99 -9.77 -18.86
CA VAL A 184 15.64 -9.70 -17.53
C VAL A 184 16.49 -8.44 -17.38
N ASP A 185 17.25 -8.08 -18.42
CA ASP A 185 18.09 -6.88 -18.41
C ASP A 185 17.24 -5.60 -18.47
N VAL A 186 16.07 -5.66 -19.14
CA VAL A 186 15.08 -4.57 -19.15
C VAL A 186 14.59 -4.28 -17.73
N GLU A 187 14.16 -5.32 -17.01
CA GLU A 187 13.64 -5.15 -15.64
C GLU A 187 14.72 -4.66 -14.66
N ALA A 188 15.97 -5.07 -14.86
CA ALA A 188 17.10 -4.64 -14.05
C ALA A 188 17.44 -3.15 -14.25
N SER A 189 17.10 -2.58 -15.41
CA SER A 189 17.35 -1.17 -15.74
C SER A 189 16.23 -0.22 -15.32
N ASP A 190 15.02 -0.73 -15.04
CA ASP A 190 13.85 0.07 -14.68
C ASP A 190 13.92 0.60 -13.25
N HIS A 191 13.14 1.64 -12.99
CA HIS A 191 13.05 2.27 -11.67
C HIS A 191 11.68 2.07 -11.04
N GLY A 192 11.67 1.88 -9.72
CA GLY A 192 10.47 1.91 -8.91
C GLY A 192 10.38 3.23 -8.16
N ILE A 193 9.22 3.86 -8.20
CA ILE A 193 8.91 5.08 -7.45
C ILE A 193 8.01 4.69 -6.29
N ASP A 194 8.57 4.72 -5.11
CA ASP A 194 7.93 4.30 -3.86
C ASP A 194 7.65 5.51 -2.97
N TYR A 195 6.42 5.61 -2.46
CA TYR A 195 6.08 6.53 -1.38
C TYR A 195 5.88 5.74 -0.09
N SER A 196 6.69 5.98 0.89
CA SER A 196 6.69 5.22 2.14
C SER A 196 6.96 6.07 3.37
N ALA A 197 6.44 5.60 4.52
CA ALA A 197 6.67 6.21 5.82
C ALA A 197 8.09 5.92 6.33
N ALA A 198 8.71 6.92 6.94
CA ALA A 198 9.93 6.73 7.74
C ALA A 198 9.54 6.41 9.19
N ALA A 199 9.30 5.12 9.47
CA ALA A 199 8.92 4.68 10.81
C ALA A 199 10.10 4.76 11.79
N ASP A 200 9.87 5.39 12.94
CA ASP A 200 10.87 5.67 13.98
C ASP A 200 10.63 4.86 15.28
N THR A 201 9.68 3.92 15.27
CA THR A 201 9.31 3.13 16.45
C THR A 201 9.10 1.66 16.12
N LYS A 202 9.46 0.79 17.06
CA LYS A 202 9.16 -0.65 17.03
C LYS A 202 7.99 -1.03 17.95
N ASN A 203 7.46 -0.09 18.73
CA ASN A 203 6.29 -0.31 19.57
C ASN A 203 5.03 -0.34 18.68
N VAL A 204 4.36 -1.48 18.61
CA VAL A 204 3.22 -1.71 17.70
C VAL A 204 2.07 -0.73 17.97
N LEU A 205 1.73 -0.44 19.22
CA LEU A 205 0.64 0.48 19.57
C LEU A 205 0.97 1.92 19.17
N LEU A 206 2.20 2.36 19.46
CA LEU A 206 2.68 3.69 19.07
C LEU A 206 2.79 3.80 17.54
N TYR A 207 3.19 2.72 16.89
CA TYR A 207 3.27 2.65 15.44
C TYR A 207 1.90 2.83 14.77
N VAL A 208 0.89 2.09 15.24
CA VAL A 208 -0.48 2.23 14.75
C VAL A 208 -1.02 3.64 15.02
N TRP A 209 -0.82 4.16 16.23
CA TRP A 209 -1.25 5.51 16.59
C TRP A 209 -0.62 6.59 15.69
N LYS A 210 0.70 6.57 15.53
CA LYS A 210 1.42 7.52 14.66
C LYS A 210 0.95 7.44 13.21
N GLY A 211 0.73 6.24 12.70
CA GLY A 211 0.25 6.03 11.34
C GLY A 211 -1.19 6.50 11.11
N LEU A 212 -2.07 6.33 12.10
CA LEU A 212 -3.45 6.84 12.02
C LEU A 212 -3.53 8.37 12.16
N THR A 213 -2.57 8.97 12.87
CA THR A 213 -2.56 10.43 13.17
C THR A 213 -1.58 11.24 12.32
N GLY A 214 -0.95 10.63 11.29
CA GLY A 214 -0.06 11.35 10.37
C GLY A 214 1.28 11.77 10.97
N GLN A 215 1.75 11.10 12.02
CA GLN A 215 3.00 11.49 12.69
C GLN A 215 4.25 10.86 12.09
N PHE A 216 4.11 10.07 11.03
CA PHE A 216 5.27 9.59 10.26
C PHE A 216 5.55 10.51 9.07
N PRO A 217 6.79 10.96 8.88
CA PRO A 217 7.17 11.62 7.65
C PRO A 217 7.15 10.61 6.49
N GLY A 218 6.48 10.97 5.41
CA GLY A 218 6.46 10.24 4.16
C GLY A 218 7.34 10.90 3.11
N ALA A 219 7.94 10.12 2.23
CA ALA A 219 8.75 10.63 1.14
C ALA A 219 8.67 9.72 -0.09
N PHE A 220 8.76 10.35 -1.27
CA PHE A 220 8.97 9.64 -2.52
C PHE A 220 10.44 9.23 -2.65
N ARG A 221 10.68 8.01 -3.09
CA ARG A 221 12.02 7.45 -3.29
C ARG A 221 12.10 6.75 -4.64
N VAL A 222 13.20 7.00 -5.34
CA VAL A 222 13.55 6.25 -6.55
C VAL A 222 14.43 5.08 -6.14
N ARG A 223 14.07 3.88 -6.56
CA ARG A 223 14.78 2.63 -6.27
C ARG A 223 14.97 1.80 -7.54
N SER A 224 15.90 0.87 -7.54
CA SER A 224 15.94 -0.17 -8.57
C SER A 224 14.66 -1.00 -8.54
N TYR A 225 14.02 -1.17 -9.69
CA TYR A 225 12.81 -2.01 -9.79
C TYR A 225 13.13 -3.48 -9.47
N GLU A 226 14.31 -3.96 -9.86
CA GLU A 226 14.78 -5.30 -9.51
C GLU A 226 14.90 -5.52 -7.99
N GLU A 227 15.39 -4.51 -7.25
CA GLU A 227 15.43 -4.57 -5.79
C GLU A 227 14.02 -4.65 -5.20
N MET A 228 13.08 -3.88 -5.73
CA MET A 228 11.68 -3.92 -5.29
C MET A 228 11.03 -5.28 -5.60
N LEU A 229 11.30 -5.87 -6.76
CA LEU A 229 10.84 -7.22 -7.09
C LEU A 229 11.38 -8.27 -6.11
N ARG A 230 12.68 -8.19 -5.78
CA ARG A 230 13.29 -9.10 -4.80
C ARG A 230 12.65 -8.95 -3.42
N ASN A 231 12.37 -7.73 -3.01
CA ASN A 231 11.77 -7.47 -1.72
C ASN A 231 10.31 -7.95 -1.67
N TYR A 232 9.45 -7.48 -2.58
CA TYR A 232 8.03 -7.78 -2.52
C TYR A 232 7.70 -9.22 -2.95
N ALA A 233 8.09 -9.64 -4.15
CA ALA A 233 7.76 -10.97 -4.65
C ALA A 233 8.65 -12.08 -4.06
N GLY A 234 9.90 -11.74 -3.69
CA GLY A 234 10.86 -12.69 -3.14
C GLY A 234 10.75 -12.84 -1.64
N TYR A 235 10.97 -11.78 -0.86
CA TYR A 235 11.12 -11.84 0.59
C TYR A 235 9.81 -11.67 1.35
N GLU A 236 8.93 -10.78 0.91
CA GLU A 236 7.61 -10.59 1.49
C GLU A 236 6.58 -11.57 0.95
N ASP A 237 6.92 -12.36 -0.07
CA ASP A 237 6.07 -13.39 -0.65
C ASP A 237 4.72 -12.84 -1.14
N ARG A 238 4.75 -11.71 -1.83
CA ARG A 238 3.59 -10.98 -2.32
C ARG A 238 3.43 -11.14 -3.83
N ASP A 239 2.23 -11.40 -4.27
CA ASP A 239 1.87 -11.32 -5.68
C ASP A 239 1.90 -9.88 -6.15
N LEU A 240 2.46 -9.63 -7.34
CA LEU A 240 2.52 -8.29 -7.95
C LEU A 240 1.64 -8.22 -9.18
N TRP A 241 0.82 -7.17 -9.22
CA TRP A 241 -0.05 -6.84 -10.33
C TRP A 241 0.37 -5.51 -10.93
N GLN A 242 0.78 -5.54 -12.19
CA GLN A 242 1.26 -4.36 -12.90
C GLN A 242 0.24 -3.97 -13.97
N TYR A 243 -0.19 -2.72 -13.92
CA TYR A 243 -1.12 -2.09 -14.85
C TYR A 243 -0.36 -1.10 -15.70
N ASP A 244 -0.14 -1.41 -16.98
CA ASP A 244 0.61 -0.56 -17.91
C ASP A 244 -0.22 0.66 -18.31
N LEU A 245 0.30 1.86 -18.08
CA LEU A 245 -0.45 3.11 -18.23
C LEU A 245 -0.32 3.73 -19.61
N ALA A 246 -1.42 4.25 -20.13
CA ALA A 246 -1.49 5.00 -21.38
C ALA A 246 -1.25 6.50 -21.13
N LEU A 247 -0.02 6.86 -20.75
CA LEU A 247 0.41 8.25 -20.65
C LEU A 247 1.03 8.70 -21.98
N SER A 248 0.79 9.96 -22.33
CA SER A 248 1.45 10.59 -23.48
C SER A 248 2.90 10.96 -23.14
N PRO A 249 3.77 11.21 -24.14
CA PRO A 249 5.14 11.65 -23.88
C PRO A 249 5.22 12.94 -23.02
N ALA A 250 4.33 13.90 -23.23
CA ALA A 250 4.28 15.13 -22.43
C ALA A 250 3.85 14.88 -20.99
N GLU A 251 2.90 13.95 -20.76
CA GLU A 251 2.51 13.54 -19.41
C GLU A 251 3.62 12.78 -18.71
N MET A 252 4.39 11.95 -19.44
CA MET A 252 5.57 11.28 -18.89
C MET A 252 6.68 12.26 -18.52
N GLU A 253 6.94 13.27 -19.35
CA GLU A 253 7.90 14.33 -19.06
C GLU A 253 7.50 15.09 -17.80
N LEU A 254 6.25 15.54 -17.71
CA LEU A 254 5.74 16.24 -16.55
C LEU A 254 5.79 15.36 -15.28
N LEU A 255 5.51 14.05 -15.39
CA LEU A 255 5.64 13.09 -14.29
C LEU A 255 7.07 13.05 -13.75
N VAL A 256 8.07 12.93 -14.63
CA VAL A 256 9.49 12.85 -14.22
C VAL A 256 9.94 14.15 -13.56
N LEU A 257 9.60 15.30 -14.13
CA LEU A 257 9.94 16.60 -13.55
C LEU A 257 9.25 16.81 -12.18
N HIS A 258 8.01 16.36 -12.04
CA HIS A 258 7.29 16.47 -10.77
C HIS A 258 7.83 15.51 -9.70
N LEU A 259 8.27 14.32 -10.06
CA LEU A 259 8.97 13.41 -9.15
C LEU A 259 10.26 14.03 -8.59
N TRP A 260 10.98 14.83 -9.40
CA TRP A 260 12.12 15.60 -8.90
C TRP A 260 11.72 16.58 -7.80
N GLU A 261 10.64 17.35 -8.00
CA GLU A 261 10.14 18.28 -6.97
C GLU A 261 9.75 17.53 -5.69
N LEU A 262 9.03 16.42 -5.83
CA LEU A 262 8.53 15.62 -4.72
C LEU A 262 9.62 14.84 -3.97
N SER A 263 10.73 14.50 -4.62
CA SER A 263 11.86 13.84 -3.97
C SER A 263 12.48 14.66 -2.82
N ARG A 264 12.20 15.96 -2.81
CA ARG A 264 12.65 16.92 -1.80
C ARG A 264 11.53 17.45 -0.90
N ALA A 265 10.29 17.07 -1.20
CA ALA A 265 9.13 17.48 -0.43
C ALA A 265 8.93 16.55 0.78
N ARG A 266 8.49 17.12 1.89
CA ARG A 266 8.05 16.35 3.05
C ARG A 266 6.52 16.32 3.08
N LEU A 267 5.97 15.11 3.14
CA LEU A 267 4.55 14.88 3.32
C LEU A 267 4.34 14.10 4.61
N ASP A 268 3.15 14.22 5.20
CA ASP A 268 2.77 13.41 6.35
C ASP A 268 2.10 12.13 5.84
N TYR A 269 2.42 10.98 6.46
CA TYR A 269 1.91 9.69 6.06
C TYR A 269 0.76 9.24 6.97
N TYR A 270 -0.43 9.08 6.40
CA TYR A 270 -1.61 8.57 7.07
C TYR A 270 -1.98 7.20 6.52
N TYR A 271 -2.19 6.21 7.38
CA TYR A 271 -2.45 4.83 6.94
C TYR A 271 -3.74 4.67 6.11
N LEU A 272 -4.76 5.46 6.40
CA LEU A 272 -6.08 5.30 5.77
C LEU A 272 -6.42 6.39 4.74
N THR A 273 -5.62 7.45 4.63
CA THR A 273 -5.94 8.59 3.75
C THR A 273 -4.79 8.93 2.82
N GLU A 274 -3.74 9.60 3.30
CA GLU A 274 -2.59 10.03 2.50
C GLU A 274 -1.45 8.98 2.54
N ASN A 275 -1.78 7.74 2.18
CA ASN A 275 -0.84 6.61 2.13
C ASN A 275 -0.15 6.47 0.76
N CYS A 276 0.59 5.36 0.57
CA CYS A 276 1.29 5.08 -0.68
C CYS A 276 0.37 5.10 -1.90
N ALA A 277 -0.82 4.52 -1.79
CA ALA A 277 -1.75 4.41 -2.90
C ALA A 277 -2.30 5.79 -3.31
N PHE A 278 -2.78 6.58 -2.34
CA PHE A 278 -3.28 7.93 -2.60
C PHE A 278 -2.21 8.82 -3.25
N GLN A 279 -0.97 8.79 -2.73
CA GLN A 279 0.10 9.65 -3.23
C GLN A 279 0.51 9.27 -4.65
N VAL A 280 0.48 7.98 -5.00
CA VAL A 280 0.71 7.53 -6.39
C VAL A 280 -0.38 8.04 -7.33
N LEU A 281 -1.67 7.98 -6.92
CA LEU A 281 -2.76 8.55 -7.70
C LEU A 281 -2.62 10.07 -7.87
N ALA A 282 -2.26 10.78 -6.79
CA ALA A 282 -2.08 12.23 -6.82
C ALA A 282 -0.94 12.68 -7.76
N VAL A 283 0.17 11.92 -7.79
CA VAL A 283 1.28 12.18 -8.72
C VAL A 283 0.87 11.95 -10.16
N LEU A 284 0.12 10.88 -10.45
CA LEU A 284 -0.41 10.61 -11.78
C LEU A 284 -1.39 11.71 -12.22
N ASP A 285 -2.24 12.19 -11.30
CA ASP A 285 -3.17 13.30 -11.56
C ASP A 285 -2.46 14.64 -11.77
N ALA A 286 -1.33 14.87 -11.11
CA ALA A 286 -0.51 16.06 -11.34
C ALA A 286 0.10 16.05 -12.73
N ALA A 287 0.57 14.89 -13.20
CA ALA A 287 1.15 14.72 -14.52
C ALA A 287 0.08 14.70 -15.65
N ALA A 288 -1.07 14.09 -15.37
CA ALA A 288 -2.17 13.91 -16.32
C ALA A 288 -3.52 14.28 -15.69
N PRO A 289 -3.85 15.57 -15.53
CA PRO A 289 -5.05 16.05 -14.84
C PRO A 289 -6.39 15.50 -15.38
N ARG A 290 -6.40 15.04 -16.63
CA ARG A 290 -7.55 14.39 -17.26
C ARG A 290 -7.98 13.08 -16.58
N LEU A 291 -7.09 12.43 -15.83
CA LEU A 291 -7.34 11.12 -15.22
C LEU A 291 -8.27 11.21 -14.02
N ALA A 292 -8.10 12.22 -13.17
CA ALA A 292 -8.90 12.46 -11.97
C ALA A 292 -8.97 11.21 -11.05
N LEU A 293 -7.85 10.52 -10.86
CA LEU A 293 -7.79 9.26 -10.12
C LEU A 293 -8.04 9.45 -8.63
N ALA A 294 -7.43 10.48 -8.03
CA ALA A 294 -7.62 10.80 -6.62
C ALA A 294 -9.07 11.20 -6.30
N ASP A 295 -9.83 11.71 -7.27
CA ASP A 295 -11.25 12.05 -7.11
C ASP A 295 -12.15 10.81 -7.12
N ARG A 296 -11.64 9.65 -7.56
CA ARG A 296 -12.38 8.38 -7.63
C ARG A 296 -12.31 7.56 -6.34
N VAL A 297 -11.33 7.85 -5.48
CA VAL A 297 -11.17 7.17 -4.19
C VAL A 297 -11.89 7.94 -3.09
N LYS A 298 -12.30 7.23 -2.04
CA LYS A 298 -13.11 7.77 -0.95
C LYS A 298 -12.25 8.23 0.22
N THR A 299 -12.89 8.50 1.35
CA THR A 299 -12.23 9.03 2.57
C THR A 299 -11.16 8.08 3.11
N ALA A 300 -11.41 6.78 3.11
CA ALA A 300 -10.37 5.78 3.34
C ALA A 300 -9.89 5.26 1.98
N VAL A 301 -8.59 5.35 1.74
CA VAL A 301 -7.97 4.93 0.48
C VAL A 301 -7.09 3.72 0.73
N LEU A 302 -7.46 2.60 0.16
CA LEU A 302 -6.64 1.40 0.21
C LEU A 302 -5.92 1.20 -1.12
N PRO A 303 -4.78 0.49 -1.13
CA PRO A 303 -4.10 0.15 -2.37
C PRO A 303 -5.01 -0.56 -3.38
N LEU A 304 -5.96 -1.36 -2.92
CA LEU A 304 -6.96 -2.02 -3.76
C LEU A 304 -7.95 -1.03 -4.41
N ASP A 305 -8.38 0.00 -3.68
CA ASP A 305 -9.24 1.06 -4.24
C ASP A 305 -8.49 1.84 -5.33
N ALA A 306 -7.18 2.06 -5.15
CA ALA A 306 -6.35 2.68 -6.16
C ALA A 306 -6.19 1.80 -7.42
N VAL A 307 -6.10 0.47 -7.28
CA VAL A 307 -6.14 -0.47 -8.42
C VAL A 307 -7.40 -0.27 -9.23
N LYS A 308 -8.57 -0.20 -8.59
CA LYS A 308 -9.85 0.01 -9.25
C LYS A 308 -9.93 1.37 -9.91
N ALA A 309 -9.51 2.44 -9.22
CA ALA A 309 -9.48 3.78 -9.79
C ALA A 309 -8.64 3.85 -11.07
N VAL A 310 -7.50 3.16 -11.11
CA VAL A 310 -6.64 3.06 -12.30
C VAL A 310 -7.29 2.20 -13.38
N HIS A 311 -7.75 0.98 -13.04
CA HIS A 311 -8.31 0.03 -13.99
C HIS A 311 -9.59 0.53 -14.65
N ASP A 312 -10.50 1.12 -13.87
CA ASP A 312 -11.82 1.57 -14.32
C ASP A 312 -11.78 2.94 -15.02
N THR A 313 -10.60 3.56 -15.12
CA THR A 313 -10.41 4.79 -15.92
C THR A 313 -10.32 4.45 -17.40
N PRO A 314 -11.31 4.88 -18.23
CA PRO A 314 -11.36 4.48 -19.64
C PRO A 314 -10.09 4.84 -20.40
N GLY A 315 -9.51 3.85 -21.09
CA GLY A 315 -8.34 4.02 -21.93
C GLY A 315 -7.02 4.25 -21.19
N LEU A 316 -6.99 4.16 -19.87
CA LEU A 316 -5.75 4.34 -19.10
C LEU A 316 -4.90 3.06 -19.07
N VAL A 317 -5.50 1.89 -18.86
CA VAL A 317 -4.77 0.62 -18.76
C VAL A 317 -4.67 -0.03 -20.15
N ARG A 318 -3.44 -0.25 -20.61
CA ARG A 318 -3.14 -0.95 -21.88
C ARG A 318 -3.03 -2.45 -21.73
N GLY A 319 -2.64 -2.91 -20.54
CA GLY A 319 -2.46 -4.33 -20.23
C GLY A 319 -2.20 -4.55 -18.76
N VAL A 320 -2.45 -5.77 -18.31
CA VAL A 320 -2.21 -6.21 -16.94
C VAL A 320 -1.22 -7.37 -16.95
N ILE A 321 -0.17 -7.27 -16.16
CA ILE A 321 0.88 -8.29 -16.02
C ILE A 321 0.81 -8.80 -14.58
N TYR A 322 0.76 -10.12 -14.45
CA TYR A 322 0.79 -10.81 -13.17
C TYR A 322 2.17 -11.43 -12.93
N ARG A 323 2.74 -11.15 -11.77
CA ARG A 323 3.95 -11.78 -11.28
C ARG A 323 3.65 -12.46 -9.95
N PRO A 324 3.58 -13.80 -9.94
CA PRO A 324 3.35 -14.54 -8.71
C PRO A 324 4.49 -14.34 -7.70
N SER A 325 4.15 -14.41 -6.43
CA SER A 325 5.11 -14.55 -5.33
C SER A 325 5.89 -15.86 -5.46
N VAL A 326 6.97 -15.96 -4.71
CA VAL A 326 7.73 -17.23 -4.67
C VAL A 326 6.84 -18.39 -4.23
N ARG A 327 5.95 -18.17 -3.27
CA ARG A 327 5.00 -19.20 -2.79
C ARG A 327 3.98 -19.57 -3.86
N SER A 328 3.33 -18.59 -4.48
CA SER A 328 2.37 -18.83 -5.56
C SER A 328 3.01 -19.58 -6.73
N LEU A 329 4.24 -19.20 -7.08
CA LEU A 329 5.00 -19.88 -8.13
C LEU A 329 5.38 -21.31 -7.74
N LEU A 330 5.74 -21.54 -6.47
CA LEU A 330 6.04 -22.87 -5.94
C LEU A 330 4.80 -23.77 -5.98
N GLU A 331 3.65 -23.27 -5.53
CA GLU A 331 2.38 -24.00 -5.53
C GLU A 331 2.01 -24.42 -6.96
N ASP A 332 2.00 -23.48 -7.92
CA ASP A 332 1.76 -23.76 -9.34
C ASP A 332 2.75 -24.79 -9.93
N THR A 333 4.03 -24.65 -9.54
CA THR A 333 5.04 -25.62 -10.00
C THR A 333 4.82 -27.01 -9.41
N LEU A 334 4.48 -27.10 -8.12
CA LEU A 334 4.23 -28.38 -7.45
C LEU A 334 2.97 -29.09 -7.96
N GLU A 335 1.93 -28.33 -8.35
CA GLU A 335 0.72 -28.91 -8.95
C GLU A 335 1.03 -29.66 -10.26
N LYS A 336 1.98 -29.15 -11.04
CA LYS A 336 2.41 -29.75 -12.32
C LYS A 336 3.38 -30.92 -12.16
N LEU A 337 3.86 -31.22 -10.94
CA LEU A 337 4.76 -32.33 -10.67
C LEU A 337 4.01 -33.61 -10.31
N GLU A 338 4.52 -34.73 -10.83
CA GLU A 338 4.09 -36.07 -10.43
C GLU A 338 4.40 -36.37 -8.94
N PRO A 339 3.65 -37.25 -8.28
CA PRO A 339 3.89 -37.58 -6.85
C PRO A 339 5.34 -37.99 -6.54
N GLY A 340 5.97 -38.75 -7.48
CA GLY A 340 7.38 -39.14 -7.38
C GLY A 340 8.34 -37.94 -7.45
N GLU A 341 8.10 -37.02 -8.36
CA GLU A 341 8.88 -35.79 -8.52
C GLU A 341 8.80 -34.89 -7.27
N ARG A 342 7.58 -34.74 -6.68
CA ARG A 342 7.39 -33.99 -5.42
C ARG A 342 8.20 -34.60 -4.25
N SER A 343 8.40 -35.93 -4.23
CA SER A 343 9.26 -36.58 -3.23
C SER A 343 10.74 -36.24 -3.42
N ILE A 344 11.20 -36.11 -4.66
CA ILE A 344 12.57 -35.71 -4.98
C ILE A 344 12.80 -34.26 -4.56
N VAL A 345 11.86 -33.34 -4.82
CA VAL A 345 11.94 -31.96 -4.34
C VAL A 345 12.22 -31.88 -2.84
N LYS A 346 11.50 -32.67 -2.01
CA LYS A 346 11.74 -32.74 -0.55
C LYS A 346 13.14 -33.23 -0.21
N THR A 347 13.65 -34.19 -0.97
CA THR A 347 15.00 -34.73 -0.76
C THR A 347 16.03 -33.66 -1.06
N LEU A 348 15.86 -32.93 -2.17
CA LEU A 348 16.73 -31.83 -2.58
C LEU A 348 16.69 -30.63 -1.62
N MET A 349 15.54 -30.32 -1.03
CA MET A 349 15.45 -29.28 0.03
C MET A 349 16.26 -29.62 1.28
N LYS A 350 16.37 -30.91 1.61
CA LYS A 350 17.17 -31.39 2.75
C LYS A 350 18.66 -31.50 2.40
N ASN A 351 18.95 -31.92 1.19
CA ASN A 351 20.30 -32.09 0.65
C ASN A 351 20.32 -31.67 -0.84
N SER A 352 20.80 -30.46 -1.11
CA SER A 352 20.88 -29.88 -2.45
C SER A 352 21.80 -30.65 -3.42
N ASP A 353 22.68 -31.52 -2.87
CA ASP A 353 23.59 -32.36 -3.64
C ASP A 353 23.03 -33.76 -3.90
N ALA A 354 21.83 -34.08 -3.41
CA ALA A 354 21.24 -35.40 -3.62
C ALA A 354 21.18 -35.75 -5.11
N VAL A 355 21.54 -36.99 -5.42
CA VAL A 355 21.58 -37.50 -6.82
C VAL A 355 20.16 -37.66 -7.33
N LEU A 356 19.90 -37.14 -8.53
CA LEU A 356 18.65 -37.40 -9.23
C LEU A 356 18.53 -38.87 -9.67
N PRO A 357 17.31 -39.41 -9.71
CA PRO A 357 17.11 -40.80 -10.16
C PRO A 357 17.67 -41.06 -11.55
N ARG A 358 18.28 -42.25 -11.75
CA ARG A 358 18.78 -42.64 -13.06
C ARG A 358 17.64 -42.78 -14.06
N GLY A 359 17.82 -42.27 -15.28
CA GLY A 359 16.81 -42.30 -16.35
C GLY A 359 15.75 -41.18 -16.27
N MET A 360 15.89 -40.23 -15.34
CA MET A 360 15.04 -39.04 -15.33
C MET A 360 15.32 -38.19 -16.58
N SER A 361 14.26 -37.74 -17.28
CA SER A 361 14.43 -36.85 -18.43
C SER A 361 14.94 -35.44 -17.99
N ASP A 362 15.64 -34.74 -18.87
CA ASP A 362 16.09 -33.36 -18.62
C ASP A 362 14.93 -32.44 -18.25
N ALA A 363 13.77 -32.60 -18.89
CA ALA A 363 12.57 -31.82 -18.59
C ALA A 363 12.08 -32.05 -17.15
N SER A 364 12.06 -33.29 -16.70
CA SER A 364 11.68 -33.66 -15.33
C SER A 364 12.71 -33.17 -14.31
N ALA A 365 14.02 -33.34 -14.60
CA ALA A 365 15.11 -32.86 -13.77
C ALA A 365 15.08 -31.34 -13.62
N ALA A 366 14.84 -30.61 -14.72
CA ALA A 366 14.71 -29.16 -14.71
C ALA A 366 13.59 -28.69 -13.80
N ARG A 367 12.36 -29.24 -13.96
CA ARG A 367 11.20 -28.88 -13.13
C ARG A 367 11.43 -29.17 -11.64
N VAL A 368 12.01 -30.32 -11.32
CA VAL A 368 12.30 -30.73 -9.94
C VAL A 368 13.34 -29.82 -9.29
N LEU A 369 14.40 -29.43 -10.02
CA LEU A 369 15.41 -28.51 -9.52
C LEU A 369 14.86 -27.07 -9.34
N GLU A 370 14.05 -26.60 -10.28
CA GLU A 370 13.34 -25.32 -10.15
C GLU A 370 12.43 -25.30 -8.93
N ALA A 371 11.58 -26.32 -8.78
CA ALA A 371 10.69 -26.47 -7.62
C ALA A 371 11.47 -26.53 -6.30
N ALA A 372 12.62 -27.24 -6.27
CA ALA A 372 13.46 -27.32 -5.08
C ALA A 372 14.09 -25.97 -4.72
N ALA A 373 14.54 -25.20 -5.71
CA ALA A 373 15.07 -23.86 -5.50
C ALA A 373 13.98 -22.90 -4.96
N LEU A 374 12.80 -22.91 -5.57
CA LEU A 374 11.63 -22.14 -5.10
C LEU A 374 11.22 -22.55 -3.68
N ALA A 375 11.26 -23.84 -3.35
CA ALA A 375 10.91 -24.31 -2.01
C ALA A 375 11.95 -23.89 -0.95
N VAL A 376 13.22 -23.75 -1.32
CA VAL A 376 14.25 -23.14 -0.45
C VAL A 376 13.96 -21.65 -0.28
N ASP A 377 13.65 -20.92 -1.35
CA ASP A 377 13.32 -19.51 -1.31
C ASP A 377 12.08 -19.27 -0.42
N ALA A 378 10.98 -19.98 -0.64
CA ALA A 378 9.74 -19.85 0.13
C ALA A 378 9.92 -20.14 1.64
N ARG A 379 10.83 -21.05 1.99
CA ARG A 379 11.02 -21.46 3.39
C ARG A 379 11.96 -20.55 4.18
N TRP A 380 12.97 -19.98 3.55
CA TRP A 380 14.06 -19.27 4.24
C TRP A 380 14.31 -17.86 3.72
N SER A 381 13.40 -17.27 2.97
CA SER A 381 13.54 -15.96 2.35
C SER A 381 14.01 -14.87 3.32
N SER A 382 13.39 -14.73 4.46
CA SER A 382 13.75 -13.72 5.47
C SER A 382 15.17 -13.93 6.04
N GLY A 383 15.52 -15.18 6.35
CA GLY A 383 16.86 -15.51 6.86
C GLY A 383 17.97 -15.40 5.80
N MET A 384 17.64 -15.57 4.52
CA MET A 384 18.59 -15.38 3.42
C MET A 384 18.84 -13.89 3.16
N MET A 385 17.82 -13.05 3.23
CA MET A 385 17.94 -11.59 3.06
C MET A 385 18.92 -10.98 4.07
N ASP A 386 18.78 -11.36 5.33
CA ASP A 386 19.64 -10.87 6.41
C ASP A 386 21.04 -11.51 6.44
N GLY A 387 21.34 -12.43 5.51
CA GLY A 387 22.58 -13.22 5.53
C GLY A 387 22.68 -14.18 6.73
N LYS A 388 21.61 -14.33 7.51
CA LYS A 388 21.60 -15.15 8.73
C LYS A 388 21.49 -16.65 8.47
N ASN A 389 21.18 -17.06 7.22
CA ASN A 389 21.08 -18.47 6.85
C ASN A 389 22.02 -18.84 5.70
N PRO A 390 23.34 -18.96 5.94
CA PRO A 390 24.31 -19.28 4.89
C PRO A 390 24.12 -20.69 4.31
N GLN A 391 23.45 -21.61 5.02
CA GLN A 391 23.17 -22.95 4.49
C GLN A 391 22.08 -22.87 3.40
N ALA A 392 21.01 -22.13 3.62
CA ALA A 392 19.96 -21.93 2.62
C ALA A 392 20.49 -21.21 1.37
N ILE A 393 21.34 -20.19 1.56
CA ILE A 393 21.99 -19.46 0.44
C ILE A 393 22.81 -20.44 -0.41
N ARG A 394 23.64 -21.28 0.21
CA ARG A 394 24.45 -22.30 -0.51
C ARG A 394 23.57 -23.34 -1.19
N ALA A 395 22.55 -23.84 -0.50
CA ALA A 395 21.63 -24.84 -1.06
C ALA A 395 20.91 -24.30 -2.31
N ARG A 396 20.42 -23.08 -2.24
CA ARG A 396 19.82 -22.38 -3.38
C ARG A 396 20.78 -22.23 -4.55
N ALA A 397 21.97 -21.69 -4.29
CA ALA A 397 22.98 -21.50 -5.32
C ALA A 397 23.33 -22.81 -6.02
N ARG A 398 23.47 -23.89 -5.27
CA ARG A 398 23.76 -25.23 -5.79
C ARG A 398 22.62 -25.77 -6.67
N LEU A 399 21.35 -25.60 -6.25
CA LEU A 399 20.19 -26.02 -7.05
C LEU A 399 20.08 -25.24 -8.35
N VAL A 400 20.34 -23.92 -8.31
CA VAL A 400 20.34 -23.06 -9.50
C VAL A 400 21.48 -23.44 -10.46
N GLU A 401 22.69 -23.69 -9.95
CA GLU A 401 23.82 -24.15 -10.76
C GLU A 401 23.50 -25.47 -11.49
N ARG A 402 22.95 -26.45 -10.76
CA ARG A 402 22.53 -27.74 -11.34
C ARG A 402 21.44 -27.58 -12.39
N ARG A 403 20.51 -26.66 -12.16
CA ARG A 403 19.45 -26.35 -13.13
C ARG A 403 20.01 -25.70 -14.41
N GLN A 404 20.95 -24.76 -14.26
CA GLN A 404 21.61 -24.09 -15.39
C GLN A 404 22.44 -25.05 -16.25
N ALA A 405 22.97 -26.13 -15.65
CA ALA A 405 23.67 -27.17 -16.38
C ALA A 405 22.76 -27.94 -17.37
N ILE A 406 21.43 -27.88 -17.23
CA ILE A 406 20.46 -28.46 -18.15
C ILE A 406 20.11 -27.40 -19.21
N THR A 407 20.86 -27.37 -20.30
CA THR A 407 20.68 -26.38 -21.38
C THR A 407 19.62 -26.78 -22.40
N SER A 408 19.22 -28.05 -22.43
CA SER A 408 18.21 -28.61 -23.33
C SER A 408 16.78 -28.12 -23.04
N VAL A 409 16.53 -27.58 -21.85
CA VAL A 409 15.21 -27.09 -21.39
C VAL A 409 15.31 -25.64 -20.99
N PRO A 410 14.57 -24.70 -21.61
CA PRO A 410 14.57 -23.31 -21.22
C PRO A 410 14.03 -23.14 -19.78
N PRO A 411 14.47 -22.10 -19.03
CA PRO A 411 13.88 -21.79 -17.73
C PRO A 411 12.37 -21.51 -17.84
N ALA A 412 11.64 -21.90 -16.80
CA ALA A 412 10.22 -21.55 -16.71
C ALA A 412 10.03 -20.03 -16.65
N PRO A 413 9.02 -19.47 -17.34
CA PRO A 413 8.74 -18.04 -17.27
C PRO A 413 8.35 -17.65 -15.84
N ARG A 414 8.92 -16.53 -15.35
CA ARG A 414 8.59 -15.98 -14.02
C ARG A 414 7.27 -15.21 -14.00
N MET A 415 6.67 -15.00 -15.14
CA MET A 415 5.36 -14.39 -15.30
C MET A 415 4.40 -15.47 -15.78
N SER A 416 3.26 -15.61 -15.16
CA SER A 416 2.22 -16.54 -15.56
C SER A 416 0.98 -15.78 -16.05
N GLU A 417 0.09 -16.50 -16.74
CA GLU A 417 -1.26 -15.98 -16.97
C GLU A 417 -1.92 -15.72 -15.62
N ALA A 418 -2.51 -14.53 -15.48
CA ALA A 418 -3.19 -14.13 -14.26
C ALA A 418 -4.38 -15.06 -13.99
N PRO A 419 -4.51 -15.66 -12.80
CA PRO A 419 -5.72 -16.37 -12.43
C PRO A 419 -6.90 -15.37 -12.45
N ARG A 420 -7.90 -15.63 -13.31
CA ARG A 420 -8.99 -14.67 -13.57
C ARG A 420 -9.84 -14.32 -12.34
N ASP A 421 -9.88 -15.19 -11.36
CA ASP A 421 -10.59 -15.01 -10.10
C ASP A 421 -9.77 -14.29 -9.02
N LYS A 422 -8.46 -14.11 -9.23
CA LYS A 422 -7.54 -13.40 -8.31
C LYS A 422 -7.19 -11.98 -8.77
N GLU A 423 -7.75 -11.49 -9.87
CA GLU A 423 -7.45 -10.13 -10.38
C GLU A 423 -7.99 -9.07 -9.40
N PRO A 424 -7.14 -8.23 -8.78
CA PRO A 424 -7.54 -7.33 -7.69
C PRO A 424 -8.65 -6.35 -8.07
N HIS A 425 -8.72 -5.89 -9.32
CA HIS A 425 -9.78 -5.00 -9.78
C HIS A 425 -11.18 -5.63 -9.82
N LYS A 426 -11.29 -6.97 -9.67
CA LYS A 426 -12.58 -7.69 -9.59
C LYS A 426 -13.12 -7.81 -8.17
N SER A 427 -12.36 -7.39 -7.16
CA SER A 427 -12.81 -7.43 -5.77
C SER A 427 -14.03 -6.52 -5.55
N HIS A 428 -14.75 -6.74 -4.48
CA HIS A 428 -15.76 -5.78 -3.99
C HIS A 428 -15.08 -4.51 -3.46
N ASP A 429 -15.82 -3.43 -3.28
CA ASP A 429 -15.30 -2.20 -2.68
C ASP A 429 -15.02 -2.38 -1.18
N SER A 430 -14.13 -1.54 -0.63
CA SER A 430 -13.54 -1.76 0.70
C SER A 430 -14.48 -1.48 1.86
N MET A 431 -15.38 -0.52 1.71
CA MET A 431 -16.36 -0.17 2.73
C MET A 431 -17.64 -0.98 2.56
N ARG A 432 -18.37 -1.25 3.68
CA ARG A 432 -19.58 -2.05 3.63
C ARG A 432 -20.68 -1.50 4.54
N VAL A 433 -21.91 -1.42 4.01
CA VAL A 433 -23.14 -1.30 4.79
C VAL A 433 -23.86 -2.64 4.81
N LEU A 434 -24.37 -3.02 5.98
CA LEU A 434 -25.21 -4.18 6.19
C LEU A 434 -26.60 -3.72 6.67
N LEU A 435 -27.63 -4.25 6.04
CA LEU A 435 -29.02 -4.14 6.51
C LEU A 435 -29.57 -5.54 6.72
N GLY A 436 -29.96 -5.86 7.95
CA GLY A 436 -30.43 -7.18 8.33
C GLY A 436 -31.72 -7.15 9.12
N THR A 437 -32.44 -8.27 9.09
CA THR A 437 -33.56 -8.53 10.00
C THR A 437 -33.53 -9.99 10.43
N GLY A 438 -33.87 -10.26 11.67
CA GLY A 438 -33.78 -11.59 12.24
C GLY A 438 -34.57 -11.78 13.49
N MET A 439 -34.35 -12.92 14.13
CA MET A 439 -34.99 -13.33 15.39
C MET A 439 -33.92 -13.74 16.40
N THR A 440 -34.21 -13.49 17.67
CA THR A 440 -33.37 -13.89 18.82
C THR A 440 -34.22 -14.61 19.86
N SER A 441 -33.65 -15.68 20.41
CA SER A 441 -34.29 -16.44 21.49
C SER A 441 -34.14 -15.77 22.86
N GLN A 442 -33.21 -14.88 23.02
CA GLN A 442 -32.94 -14.23 24.30
C GLN A 442 -34.13 -13.45 24.83
N TYR A 443 -34.87 -12.81 23.93
CA TYR A 443 -36.05 -12.00 24.26
C TYR A 443 -37.30 -12.45 23.50
N ASP A 444 -37.23 -13.58 22.81
CA ASP A 444 -38.32 -14.12 21.95
C ASP A 444 -38.91 -13.05 21.04
N THR A 445 -38.04 -12.31 20.35
CA THR A 445 -38.42 -11.16 19.51
C THR A 445 -37.60 -11.07 18.25
N GLY A 446 -38.15 -10.36 17.27
CA GLY A 446 -37.44 -9.96 16.07
C GLY A 446 -36.55 -8.74 16.30
N PHE A 447 -35.57 -8.57 15.43
CA PHE A 447 -34.68 -7.41 15.44
C PHE A 447 -34.34 -6.95 14.02
N ALA A 448 -33.91 -5.69 13.89
CA ALA A 448 -33.23 -5.15 12.72
C ALA A 448 -31.78 -4.83 13.06
N THR A 449 -30.89 -5.02 12.09
CA THR A 449 -29.46 -4.68 12.20
C THR A 449 -29.08 -3.68 11.13
N LEU A 450 -28.35 -2.63 11.51
CA LEU A 450 -27.61 -1.74 10.64
C LEU A 450 -26.13 -1.91 10.96
N GLY A 451 -25.35 -2.33 9.97
CA GLY A 451 -23.89 -2.48 10.10
C GLY A 451 -23.15 -1.52 9.18
N TYR A 452 -21.98 -1.08 9.63
CA TYR A 452 -21.02 -0.32 8.83
C TYR A 452 -19.62 -0.83 9.08
N ARG A 453 -18.87 -1.14 8.02
CA ARG A 453 -17.45 -1.50 8.06
C ARG A 453 -16.65 -0.55 7.20
N LEU A 454 -15.56 -0.02 7.77
CA LEU A 454 -14.71 0.97 7.10
C LEU A 454 -13.71 0.30 6.13
N VAL A 455 -13.12 -0.85 6.48
CA VAL A 455 -12.02 -1.52 5.76
C VAL A 455 -12.17 -3.03 5.88
N LEU A 456 -11.88 -3.71 4.99
CA LEU A 456 -11.65 -4.45 3.81
C LEU A 456 -12.66 -5.61 3.71
N HIS A 457 -12.25 -6.84 4.15
CA HIS A 457 -13.07 -8.04 3.98
C HIS A 457 -13.04 -8.97 5.21
N ASP A 458 -14.08 -9.79 5.31
CA ASP A 458 -14.16 -10.93 6.20
C ASP A 458 -14.11 -12.26 5.41
N LEU A 459 -13.91 -13.38 6.10
CA LEU A 459 -13.82 -14.71 5.47
C LEU A 459 -15.05 -15.12 4.64
N ALA A 460 -16.18 -14.46 4.83
CA ALA A 460 -17.42 -14.76 4.13
C ALA A 460 -17.73 -13.77 3.00
N ASP A 461 -16.97 -12.70 2.84
CA ASP A 461 -17.15 -11.77 1.73
C ASP A 461 -16.93 -12.47 0.37
N PRO A 462 -17.52 -11.94 -0.73
CA PRO A 462 -17.32 -12.47 -2.06
C PRO A 462 -15.82 -12.57 -2.40
N PRO A 463 -15.32 -13.73 -2.83
CA PRO A 463 -13.88 -14.03 -2.81
C PRO A 463 -13.12 -13.56 -4.06
N ASP A 464 -13.80 -13.02 -5.08
CA ASP A 464 -13.12 -12.66 -6.32
C ASP A 464 -12.22 -11.45 -6.10
N GLY A 465 -10.97 -11.56 -6.54
CA GLY A 465 -9.96 -10.52 -6.39
C GLY A 465 -9.38 -10.35 -4.99
N GLU A 466 -9.88 -11.13 -4.00
CA GLU A 466 -9.46 -11.06 -2.60
C GLU A 466 -8.72 -12.32 -2.16
N PRO A 467 -7.79 -12.22 -1.19
CA PRO A 467 -7.17 -13.40 -0.59
C PRO A 467 -8.20 -14.21 0.20
N GLU A 468 -8.40 -15.49 -0.18
CA GLU A 468 -9.48 -16.31 0.39
C GLU A 468 -9.32 -16.65 1.88
N LEU A 469 -8.09 -16.71 2.38
CA LEU A 469 -7.77 -17.16 3.74
C LEU A 469 -7.24 -16.02 4.62
N LEU A 470 -7.60 -14.80 4.27
CA LEU A 470 -7.27 -13.59 4.98
C LEU A 470 -8.53 -12.91 5.49
N GLN A 471 -8.50 -12.38 6.70
CA GLN A 471 -9.52 -11.46 7.20
C GLN A 471 -8.85 -10.20 7.73
N LEU A 472 -9.35 -9.06 7.29
CA LEU A 472 -8.83 -7.76 7.65
C LEU A 472 -9.99 -6.79 7.80
N GLN A 473 -10.34 -6.48 9.04
CA GLN A 473 -11.46 -5.60 9.36
C GLN A 473 -11.00 -4.46 10.26
N PHE A 474 -11.47 -3.25 9.94
CA PHE A 474 -11.34 -2.10 10.83
C PHE A 474 -12.68 -1.39 10.92
N LEU A 475 -13.07 -1.02 12.15
CA LEU A 475 -14.29 -0.29 12.48
C LEU A 475 -15.55 -0.94 11.89
N ASP A 476 -15.72 -2.27 12.08
CA ASP A 476 -17.00 -2.94 11.79
C ASP A 476 -17.94 -2.73 12.99
N THR A 477 -18.93 -1.87 12.81
CA THR A 477 -19.90 -1.51 13.84
C THR A 477 -21.28 -2.04 13.48
N ARG A 478 -21.97 -2.65 14.43
CA ARG A 478 -23.35 -3.14 14.28
C ARG A 478 -24.26 -2.49 15.30
N LEU A 479 -25.29 -1.82 14.80
CA LEU A 479 -26.42 -1.31 15.58
C LEU A 479 -27.58 -2.28 15.46
N ARG A 480 -28.29 -2.49 16.56
CA ARG A 480 -29.42 -3.41 16.63
C ARG A 480 -30.63 -2.71 17.22
N TYR A 481 -31.79 -2.84 16.58
CA TYR A 481 -33.09 -2.42 17.07
C TYR A 481 -33.94 -3.65 17.38
N ASP A 482 -34.21 -3.90 18.67
CA ASP A 482 -35.05 -4.99 19.12
C ASP A 482 -36.53 -4.56 19.08
N TYR A 483 -37.36 -5.25 18.32
CA TYR A 483 -38.78 -4.89 18.11
C TYR A 483 -39.60 -5.00 19.39
N GLY A 484 -39.44 -6.08 20.16
CA GLY A 484 -40.15 -6.31 21.40
C GLY A 484 -39.81 -5.31 22.50
N ARG A 485 -38.51 -4.99 22.61
CA ARG A 485 -37.98 -4.04 23.62
C ARG A 485 -38.11 -2.57 23.16
N ARG A 486 -38.33 -2.32 21.87
CA ARG A 486 -38.30 -0.98 21.24
C ARG A 486 -37.00 -0.22 21.57
N LEU A 487 -35.89 -0.91 21.56
CA LEU A 487 -34.61 -0.40 22.03
C LEU A 487 -33.57 -0.51 20.93
N LEU A 488 -32.95 0.65 20.60
CA LEU A 488 -31.76 0.71 19.73
C LEU A 488 -30.51 0.61 20.60
N THR A 489 -29.61 -0.30 20.24
CA THR A 489 -28.38 -0.57 20.98
C THR A 489 -27.21 -0.74 20.04
N VAL A 490 -26.00 -0.50 20.55
CA VAL A 490 -24.79 -0.98 19.90
C VAL A 490 -24.65 -2.47 20.21
N ASP A 491 -24.69 -3.30 19.18
CA ASP A 491 -24.54 -4.75 19.31
C ASP A 491 -23.07 -5.14 19.38
N SER A 492 -22.28 -4.65 18.45
CA SER A 492 -20.83 -4.88 18.41
C SER A 492 -20.07 -3.78 17.69
N VAL A 493 -18.79 -3.63 18.06
CA VAL A 493 -17.79 -2.81 17.37
C VAL A 493 -16.51 -3.62 17.29
N THR A 494 -16.09 -4.02 16.10
CA THR A 494 -14.75 -4.54 15.89
C THR A 494 -13.85 -3.37 15.52
N PHE A 495 -12.97 -2.97 16.43
CA PHE A 495 -12.01 -1.88 16.17
C PHE A 495 -10.97 -2.31 15.15
N ALA A 496 -10.43 -3.51 15.33
CA ALA A 496 -9.54 -4.16 14.37
C ALA A 496 -9.63 -5.68 14.54
N GLU A 497 -9.64 -6.41 13.45
CA GLU A 497 -9.47 -7.86 13.42
C GLU A 497 -8.60 -8.23 12.23
N LEU A 498 -7.48 -8.88 12.53
CA LEU A 498 -6.55 -9.41 11.56
C LEU A 498 -6.46 -10.93 11.78
N MET A 499 -6.67 -11.71 10.72
CA MET A 499 -6.55 -13.15 10.77
C MET A 499 -5.89 -13.66 9.49
N ALA A 500 -4.81 -14.44 9.63
CA ALA A 500 -4.12 -15.13 8.57
C ALA A 500 -4.27 -16.64 8.75
N LEU A 501 -5.02 -17.27 7.88
CA LEU A 501 -5.12 -18.71 7.80
C LEU A 501 -4.06 -19.22 6.82
N LYS A 502 -2.90 -19.63 7.36
CA LYS A 502 -1.76 -20.12 6.56
C LYS A 502 -1.86 -21.65 6.44
N PRO A 503 -2.14 -22.21 5.24
CA PRO A 503 -2.27 -23.66 5.08
C PRO A 503 -0.98 -24.39 5.42
N LEU A 504 -1.08 -25.40 6.27
CA LEU A 504 0.00 -26.33 6.57
C LEU A 504 0.22 -27.24 5.39
N THR A 505 1.31 -27.08 4.70
CA THR A 505 1.73 -27.93 3.59
C THR A 505 2.98 -28.72 3.97
N ARG A 506 3.38 -29.62 3.08
CA ARG A 506 4.64 -30.35 3.26
C ARG A 506 5.88 -29.45 3.11
N PHE A 507 5.71 -28.26 2.54
CA PHE A 507 6.78 -27.30 2.24
C PHE A 507 6.72 -26.07 3.13
N ALA A 508 5.53 -25.64 3.60
CA ALA A 508 5.31 -24.51 4.50
C ALA A 508 4.63 -25.00 5.78
N LYS A 509 5.16 -24.57 6.94
CA LYS A 509 4.67 -24.93 8.28
C LYS A 509 4.49 -23.69 9.15
N GLU A 510 4.11 -22.59 8.55
CA GLU A 510 3.86 -21.35 9.29
C GLU A 510 2.55 -21.47 10.06
N PRO A 511 2.50 -20.97 11.31
CA PRO A 511 1.28 -20.97 12.08
C PRO A 511 0.25 -19.98 11.48
N SER A 512 -1.01 -20.36 11.56
CA SER A 512 -2.13 -19.44 11.41
C SER A 512 -2.29 -18.64 12.69
N TRP A 513 -2.74 -17.39 12.56
CA TRP A 513 -2.90 -16.52 13.71
C TRP A 513 -4.06 -15.54 13.53
N ARG A 514 -4.56 -15.03 14.65
CA ARG A 514 -5.62 -14.02 14.70
C ARG A 514 -5.38 -13.07 15.87
N VAL A 515 -5.66 -11.79 15.67
CA VAL A 515 -5.73 -10.77 16.72
C VAL A 515 -6.97 -9.93 16.49
N ARG A 516 -7.76 -9.69 17.56
CA ARG A 516 -8.96 -8.86 17.48
C ARG A 516 -9.05 -7.94 18.70
N ALA A 517 -9.38 -6.67 18.44
CA ALA A 517 -9.81 -5.70 19.43
C ALA A 517 -11.28 -5.34 19.18
N PHE A 518 -12.14 -5.50 20.17
CA PHE A 518 -13.58 -5.38 19.99
C PHE A 518 -14.31 -4.83 21.22
N GLY A 519 -15.55 -4.36 20.98
CA GLY A 519 -16.60 -4.22 21.96
C GLY A 519 -17.83 -5.01 21.50
N ALA A 520 -18.44 -5.79 22.36
CA ALA A 520 -19.63 -6.56 21.99
C ALA A 520 -20.56 -6.80 23.19
N ARG A 521 -21.82 -7.07 22.89
CA ARG A 521 -22.73 -7.61 23.90
C ARG A 521 -22.35 -9.05 24.21
N LEU A 522 -22.23 -9.35 25.49
CA LEU A 522 -21.89 -10.67 26.00
C LEU A 522 -23.17 -11.41 26.37
N HIS A 523 -23.35 -12.60 25.82
CA HIS A 523 -24.54 -13.45 26.04
C HIS A 523 -24.20 -14.72 26.81
N ASP A 524 -23.17 -14.67 27.64
CA ASP A 524 -22.81 -15.81 28.46
C ASP A 524 -23.53 -15.83 29.83
N ARG A 525 -23.32 -16.89 30.59
CA ARG A 525 -24.00 -17.08 31.88
C ARG A 525 -23.64 -16.05 32.94
N GLY A 526 -22.43 -15.49 32.89
CA GLY A 526 -21.94 -14.53 33.88
C GLY A 526 -22.19 -13.06 33.49
N ALA A 527 -22.58 -12.80 32.24
CA ALA A 527 -22.76 -11.44 31.73
C ALA A 527 -23.90 -11.39 30.70
N PRO A 528 -25.16 -11.59 31.13
CA PRO A 528 -26.28 -11.55 30.20
C PRO A 528 -26.52 -10.11 29.74
N ASP A 529 -26.40 -9.87 28.42
CA ASP A 529 -26.66 -8.58 27.77
C ASP A 529 -25.78 -7.41 28.28
N VAL A 530 -24.58 -7.72 28.74
CA VAL A 530 -23.58 -6.71 29.15
C VAL A 530 -22.71 -6.33 27.97
N PHE A 531 -22.50 -5.04 27.76
CA PHE A 531 -21.54 -4.59 26.77
C PHE A 531 -20.13 -4.62 27.37
N GLY A 532 -19.25 -5.43 26.78
CA GLY A 532 -17.86 -5.59 27.20
C GLY A 532 -16.91 -5.26 26.06
N HIS A 533 -15.71 -4.82 26.41
CA HIS A 533 -14.59 -4.66 25.48
C HIS A 533 -13.63 -5.82 25.62
N GLY A 534 -12.88 -6.15 24.58
CA GLY A 534 -11.95 -7.27 24.64
C GLY A 534 -10.82 -7.19 23.62
N LEU A 535 -9.80 -8.00 23.94
CA LEU A 535 -8.68 -8.31 23.07
C LEU A 535 -8.58 -9.83 22.97
N ASP A 536 -8.57 -10.36 21.76
CA ASP A 536 -8.37 -11.79 21.48
C ASP A 536 -7.04 -11.98 20.73
N ALA A 537 -6.35 -13.07 21.04
CA ALA A 537 -5.18 -13.52 20.30
C ALA A 537 -5.21 -15.04 20.15
N SER A 538 -5.10 -15.53 18.94
CA SER A 538 -5.15 -16.95 18.64
C SER A 538 -3.98 -17.37 17.75
N ILE A 539 -3.47 -18.58 17.96
CA ILE A 539 -2.41 -19.20 17.17
C ILE A 539 -2.69 -20.68 16.96
N GLY A 540 -2.45 -21.20 15.75
CA GLY A 540 -2.72 -22.62 15.45
C GLY A 540 -2.37 -23.01 14.04
N GLY A 541 -3.17 -23.91 13.45
CA GLY A 541 -2.93 -24.45 12.12
C GLY A 541 -4.17 -24.48 11.24
N THR A 542 -3.96 -24.43 9.94
CA THR A 542 -5.00 -24.52 8.90
C THR A 542 -4.66 -25.65 7.94
N LEU A 543 -5.66 -26.42 7.56
CA LEU A 543 -5.62 -27.33 6.43
C LEU A 543 -6.54 -26.77 5.35
N ALA A 544 -6.07 -26.72 4.11
CA ALA A 544 -6.85 -26.23 2.98
C ALA A 544 -6.68 -27.14 1.76
N THR A 545 -7.63 -27.07 0.83
CA THR A 545 -7.47 -27.63 -0.51
C THR A 545 -6.40 -26.88 -1.29
N ASP A 546 -5.80 -27.50 -2.31
CA ASP A 546 -4.73 -26.89 -3.11
C ASP A 546 -5.16 -25.55 -3.73
N ASN A 547 -6.42 -25.42 -4.15
CA ASN A 547 -7.00 -24.18 -4.67
C ASN A 547 -7.51 -23.21 -3.59
N GLN A 548 -7.33 -23.53 -2.30
CA GLN A 548 -7.78 -22.78 -1.14
C GLN A 548 -9.30 -22.54 -1.04
N HIS A 549 -10.12 -23.16 -1.89
CA HIS A 549 -11.59 -23.01 -1.86
C HIS A 549 -12.25 -23.62 -0.63
N ALA A 550 -11.58 -24.55 0.04
CA ALA A 550 -12.04 -25.10 1.32
C ALA A 550 -10.89 -25.10 2.33
N ALA A 551 -11.18 -24.66 3.52
CA ALA A 551 -10.23 -24.65 4.62
C ALA A 551 -10.90 -25.00 5.94
N ILE A 552 -10.15 -25.70 6.81
CA ILE A 552 -10.49 -25.96 8.21
C ILE A 552 -9.32 -25.51 9.07
N PHE A 553 -9.60 -24.85 10.18
CA PHE A 553 -8.56 -24.36 11.08
C PHE A 553 -8.91 -24.60 12.54
N LEU A 554 -7.85 -24.73 13.36
CA LEU A 554 -7.95 -24.83 14.81
C LEU A 554 -6.79 -24.07 15.44
N MET A 555 -7.11 -23.22 16.40
CA MET A 555 -6.17 -22.37 17.11
C MET A 555 -6.38 -22.46 18.62
N ALA A 556 -5.33 -22.29 19.40
CA ALA A 556 -5.42 -21.94 20.80
C ALA A 556 -5.73 -20.44 20.88
N ASP A 557 -6.75 -20.09 21.62
CA ASP A 557 -7.25 -18.73 21.79
C ASP A 557 -7.10 -18.25 23.21
N THR A 558 -6.70 -17.00 23.37
CA THR A 558 -6.71 -16.28 24.64
C THR A 558 -7.44 -14.97 24.46
N TYR A 559 -8.24 -14.59 25.43
CA TYR A 559 -8.90 -13.29 25.42
C TYR A 559 -8.90 -12.63 26.80
N VAL A 560 -8.92 -11.31 26.77
CA VAL A 560 -9.10 -10.46 27.94
C VAL A 560 -10.33 -9.60 27.67
N GLN A 561 -11.27 -9.60 28.62
CA GLN A 561 -12.48 -8.80 28.52
C GLN A 561 -12.60 -7.83 29.68
N PHE A 562 -13.15 -6.64 29.38
CA PHE A 562 -13.30 -5.53 30.32
C PHE A 562 -14.73 -5.02 30.29
N SER A 563 -15.38 -4.92 31.43
CA SER A 563 -16.65 -4.19 31.58
C SER A 563 -16.88 -3.87 33.06
N ALA A 564 -17.40 -2.68 33.33
CA ALA A 564 -17.79 -2.28 34.68
C ALA A 564 -18.89 -3.19 35.29
N ALA A 565 -19.63 -3.92 34.46
CA ALA A 565 -20.68 -4.84 34.88
C ALA A 565 -20.19 -6.29 34.98
N LEU A 566 -18.91 -6.58 34.69
CA LEU A 566 -18.32 -7.89 34.91
C LEU A 566 -17.85 -8.01 36.35
N ASP A 567 -18.24 -9.12 36.98
CA ASP A 567 -17.64 -9.58 38.23
C ASP A 567 -16.43 -10.45 37.85
N GLY A 568 -15.27 -9.82 37.69
CA GLY A 568 -14.04 -10.41 37.15
C GLY A 568 -13.22 -11.15 38.20
N ILE A 569 -11.96 -11.50 37.89
CA ILE A 569 -11.02 -12.18 38.76
C ILE A 569 -10.80 -11.34 40.03
N GLY A 570 -11.11 -11.90 41.22
CA GLY A 570 -10.93 -11.20 42.47
C GLY A 570 -11.81 -9.96 42.66
N GLY A 571 -12.97 -9.89 42.02
CA GLY A 571 -13.88 -8.71 42.08
C GLY A 571 -13.46 -7.54 41.21
N THR A 572 -12.58 -7.77 40.24
CA THR A 572 -12.18 -6.76 39.24
C THR A 572 -13.12 -6.73 38.03
N PHE A 573 -13.05 -5.66 37.26
CA PHE A 573 -13.82 -5.52 36.01
C PHE A 573 -13.21 -6.29 34.82
N VAL A 574 -12.22 -7.14 35.04
CA VAL A 574 -11.43 -7.86 34.06
C VAL A 574 -11.63 -9.36 34.18
N ARG A 575 -11.90 -10.03 33.08
CA ARG A 575 -11.85 -11.48 33.02
C ARG A 575 -10.94 -11.96 31.89
N VAL A 576 -10.28 -13.08 32.10
CA VAL A 576 -9.38 -13.72 31.14
C VAL A 576 -9.94 -15.08 30.77
N GLY A 577 -9.91 -15.43 29.51
CA GLY A 577 -10.34 -16.73 29.02
C GLY A 577 -9.28 -17.38 28.16
N VAL A 578 -9.28 -18.72 28.15
CA VAL A 578 -8.46 -19.54 27.28
C VAL A 578 -9.28 -20.68 26.69
N GLY A 579 -9.00 -21.07 25.47
CA GLY A 579 -9.69 -22.21 24.86
C GLY A 579 -9.38 -22.40 23.38
N PRO A 580 -10.05 -23.33 22.70
CA PRO A 580 -9.95 -23.46 21.27
C PRO A 580 -10.84 -22.45 20.54
N TYR A 581 -10.31 -21.91 19.44
CA TYR A 581 -11.03 -21.20 18.38
C TYR A 581 -10.81 -21.94 17.07
N GLY A 582 -11.86 -22.24 16.33
CA GLY A 582 -11.72 -22.97 15.08
C GLY A 582 -12.89 -22.74 14.14
N GLY A 583 -12.77 -23.28 12.94
CA GLY A 583 -13.82 -23.15 11.95
C GLY A 583 -13.50 -23.78 10.62
N MET A 584 -14.45 -23.64 9.73
CA MET A 584 -14.31 -24.03 8.32
C MET A 584 -14.85 -22.93 7.41
N ARG A 585 -14.26 -22.82 6.23
CA ARG A 585 -14.72 -21.97 5.14
C ARG A 585 -14.75 -22.78 3.86
N VAL A 586 -15.79 -22.58 3.08
CA VAL A 586 -15.95 -23.27 1.77
C VAL A 586 -16.48 -22.26 0.75
N ARG A 587 -15.79 -22.13 -0.38
CA ARG A 587 -16.29 -21.45 -1.57
C ARG A 587 -17.15 -22.39 -2.37
N LEU A 588 -18.40 -22.02 -2.58
CA LEU A 588 -19.40 -22.73 -3.35
C LEU A 588 -19.54 -22.10 -4.75
N PRO A 589 -20.13 -22.78 -5.73
CA PRO A 589 -20.43 -22.17 -7.02
C PRO A 589 -21.24 -20.88 -6.92
N GLY A 590 -21.10 -19.97 -7.90
CA GLY A 590 -21.86 -18.72 -7.94
C GLY A 590 -21.36 -17.64 -7.00
N ALA A 591 -20.05 -17.60 -6.69
CA ALA A 591 -19.45 -16.64 -5.75
C ALA A 591 -20.16 -16.64 -4.37
N THR A 592 -20.55 -17.83 -3.92
CA THR A 592 -21.14 -18.08 -2.61
C THR A 592 -20.07 -18.59 -1.67
N VAL A 593 -20.04 -18.06 -0.44
CA VAL A 593 -19.15 -18.52 0.63
C VAL A 593 -19.99 -18.98 1.82
N ALA A 594 -19.65 -20.16 2.32
CA ALA A 594 -20.14 -20.68 3.58
C ALA A 594 -19.00 -20.69 4.59
N SER A 595 -19.20 -20.16 5.78
CA SER A 595 -18.25 -20.25 6.87
C SER A 595 -18.94 -20.58 8.19
N VAL A 596 -18.26 -21.42 8.97
CA VAL A 596 -18.66 -21.71 10.35
C VAL A 596 -17.45 -21.47 11.22
N THR A 597 -17.58 -20.66 12.26
CA THR A 597 -16.51 -20.39 13.24
C THR A 597 -17.05 -20.58 14.65
N GLY A 598 -16.22 -21.03 15.56
CA GLY A 598 -16.63 -21.18 16.93
C GLY A 598 -15.46 -21.15 17.91
N SER A 599 -15.76 -20.70 19.12
CA SER A 599 -14.84 -20.77 20.27
C SER A 599 -15.51 -21.46 21.44
N VAL A 600 -14.71 -22.15 22.21
CA VAL A 600 -15.09 -22.64 23.55
C VAL A 600 -14.04 -22.12 24.50
N SER A 601 -14.46 -21.37 25.51
CA SER A 601 -13.53 -20.68 26.39
C SER A 601 -13.75 -21.06 27.84
N TYR A 602 -12.68 -21.41 28.54
CA TYR A 602 -12.66 -21.58 29.98
C TYR A 602 -12.40 -20.22 30.64
N LEU A 603 -13.28 -19.87 31.59
CA LEU A 603 -13.22 -18.63 32.36
C LEU A 603 -12.90 -18.96 33.82
N PRO A 604 -11.65 -18.85 34.28
CA PRO A 604 -11.30 -19.06 35.69
C PRO A 604 -11.91 -17.96 36.56
N GLY A 605 -12.56 -18.39 37.64
CA GLY A 605 -13.25 -17.50 38.61
C GLY A 605 -14.77 -17.48 38.42
N GLN A 606 -15.54 -17.23 39.49
CA GLN A 606 -16.99 -17.03 39.52
C GLN A 606 -17.90 -18.21 39.15
N GLY A 607 -17.46 -19.42 39.33
CA GLY A 607 -18.31 -20.60 39.08
C GLY A 607 -18.70 -20.80 37.60
N LEU A 608 -18.09 -20.07 36.69
CA LEU A 608 -18.26 -20.20 35.24
C LEU A 608 -17.25 -21.20 34.70
N ALA A 609 -17.70 -22.43 34.48
CA ALA A 609 -16.84 -23.48 33.93
C ALA A 609 -16.51 -23.29 32.46
N GLY A 610 -17.25 -22.50 31.69
CA GLY A 610 -16.99 -22.23 30.29
C GLY A 610 -18.11 -21.44 29.58
N THR A 611 -17.76 -20.83 28.47
CA THR A 611 -18.67 -20.22 27.52
C THR A 611 -18.33 -20.70 26.12
N PHE A 612 -19.25 -20.52 25.17
CA PHE A 612 -19.01 -20.81 23.76
C PHE A 612 -19.68 -19.77 22.86
N ASP A 613 -19.15 -19.60 21.67
CA ASP A 613 -19.76 -18.81 20.59
C ASP A 613 -19.62 -19.61 19.29
N LEU A 614 -20.72 -19.90 18.62
CA LEU A 614 -20.76 -20.57 17.33
C LEU A 614 -21.46 -19.65 16.33
N ARG A 615 -20.85 -19.40 15.21
CA ARG A 615 -21.38 -18.56 14.13
C ARG A 615 -21.35 -19.28 12.79
N ALA A 616 -22.42 -19.14 12.03
CA ALA A 616 -22.52 -19.67 10.68
C ALA A 616 -22.95 -18.54 9.74
N ILE A 617 -22.26 -18.41 8.62
CA ILE A 617 -22.54 -17.39 7.61
C ILE A 617 -22.61 -18.09 6.25
N LEU A 618 -23.67 -17.82 5.50
CA LEU A 618 -23.77 -18.15 4.09
C LEU A 618 -24.01 -16.83 3.36
N ARG A 619 -23.10 -16.45 2.46
CA ARG A 619 -23.17 -15.19 1.73
C ARG A 619 -22.97 -15.44 0.24
N THR A 620 -23.82 -14.83 -0.58
CA THR A 620 -23.83 -14.98 -2.04
C THR A 620 -23.76 -13.61 -2.69
N ARG A 621 -22.85 -13.41 -3.64
CA ARG A 621 -22.77 -12.20 -4.44
C ARG A 621 -23.90 -12.18 -5.48
N LEU A 622 -24.64 -11.07 -5.54
CA LEU A 622 -25.69 -10.82 -6.52
C LEU A 622 -25.24 -9.91 -7.65
N ALA A 623 -24.33 -8.96 -7.33
CA ALA A 623 -23.71 -8.02 -8.26
C ALA A 623 -22.30 -7.67 -7.74
N PRO A 624 -21.44 -7.00 -8.50
CA PRO A 624 -20.07 -6.71 -8.07
C PRO A 624 -19.94 -6.18 -6.64
N ASN A 625 -20.81 -5.27 -6.24
CA ASN A 625 -20.79 -4.64 -4.91
C ASN A 625 -22.06 -4.93 -4.07
N VAL A 626 -22.80 -5.99 -4.40
CA VAL A 626 -24.02 -6.36 -3.68
C VAL A 626 -24.00 -7.85 -3.35
N ALA A 627 -24.21 -8.17 -2.09
CA ALA A 627 -24.40 -9.54 -1.64
C ALA A 627 -25.62 -9.68 -0.73
N MET A 628 -26.14 -10.89 -0.63
CA MET A 628 -27.13 -11.30 0.38
C MET A 628 -26.58 -12.47 1.17
N GLY A 629 -27.01 -12.60 2.42
CA GLY A 629 -26.56 -13.71 3.24
C GLY A 629 -27.49 -14.01 4.39
N PHE A 630 -27.32 -15.22 4.89
CA PHE A 630 -27.89 -15.71 6.12
C PHE A 630 -26.78 -15.76 7.17
N GLU A 631 -27.02 -15.19 8.35
CA GLU A 631 -26.12 -15.29 9.50
C GLU A 631 -26.86 -15.95 10.66
N GLY A 632 -26.22 -16.92 11.31
CA GLY A 632 -26.71 -17.57 12.50
C GLY A 632 -25.68 -17.53 13.62
N ALA A 633 -26.10 -17.37 14.85
CA ALA A 633 -25.25 -17.46 16.02
C ALA A 633 -25.90 -18.29 17.12
N HIS A 634 -25.07 -19.06 17.84
CA HIS A 634 -25.47 -19.81 19.02
C HIS A 634 -24.49 -19.57 20.15
N GLN A 635 -25.00 -19.06 21.26
CA GLN A 635 -24.29 -18.73 22.48
C GLN A 635 -25.05 -19.34 23.70
N PRO A 636 -24.47 -19.41 24.89
CA PRO A 636 -25.09 -20.13 26.02
C PRO A 636 -26.53 -19.74 26.38
N ARG A 637 -26.94 -18.52 26.03
CA ARG A 637 -28.30 -18.00 26.32
C ARG A 637 -28.99 -17.40 25.12
N ASN A 638 -28.44 -17.57 23.93
CA ASN A 638 -28.98 -16.94 22.75
C ASN A 638 -28.79 -17.79 21.50
N TYR A 639 -29.89 -17.98 20.77
CA TYR A 639 -29.89 -18.41 19.38
C TYR A 639 -30.40 -17.26 18.56
N GLU A 640 -29.70 -16.90 17.52
CA GLU A 640 -30.18 -15.90 16.59
C GLU A 640 -29.93 -16.28 15.15
N ALA A 641 -30.81 -15.79 14.31
CA ALA A 641 -30.68 -15.96 12.88
C ALA A 641 -31.18 -14.68 12.20
N GLN A 642 -30.46 -14.23 11.18
CA GLN A 642 -30.84 -13.07 10.38
C GLN A 642 -30.60 -13.30 8.90
N LEU A 643 -31.43 -12.64 8.08
CA LEU A 643 -31.20 -12.41 6.67
C LEU A 643 -30.63 -11.00 6.52
N ALA A 644 -29.54 -10.85 5.77
CA ALA A 644 -28.87 -9.57 5.61
C ALA A 644 -28.53 -9.29 4.14
N SER A 645 -28.60 -8.03 3.76
CA SER A 645 -28.11 -7.49 2.51
C SER A 645 -26.85 -6.68 2.79
N TYR A 646 -25.86 -6.81 1.92
CA TYR A 646 -24.57 -6.16 2.02
C TYR A 646 -24.35 -5.31 0.78
N LEU A 647 -24.04 -4.04 0.99
CA LEU A 647 -23.66 -3.10 -0.05
C LEU A 647 -22.21 -2.70 0.21
N TYR A 648 -21.35 -2.99 -0.76
CA TYR A 648 -19.94 -2.58 -0.76
C TYR A 648 -19.80 -1.29 -1.58
N PHE A 649 -18.97 -0.36 -1.14
CA PHE A 649 -18.82 0.94 -1.78
C PHE A 649 -17.47 1.58 -1.47
#